data_1cd6aea6ef92b392ebe73e30a65002fa
#
_entry.id   1cd6aea6ef92b392ebe73e30a65002fa
#
_cell.length_a   1.000
_cell.length_b   1.000
_cell.length_c   1.000
_cell.angle_alpha   90.00
_cell.angle_beta   90.00
_cell.angle_gamma   90.00
#
_symmetry.space_group_name_H-M   'P 1'
#
loop_
_entity.id
_entity.type
_entity.pdbx_description
1 polymer ?
#
loop_
_entity_poly.entity_id
_entity_poly.type
_entity_poly.pdbx_seq_one_letter_code
_entity_poly.pdbx_strand_id
1 'polypeptide(L)'
;MKVLLPGRGDLLHLARVGSCVIGSALLGFTGCGKNEPVDDAKAAGKTTADFPQITADVFKPMDGGIELTPEEIMGRNTWNLWTGGNQYFWDRIAREGYGLIDLLKMLDSRNRGSRHATLGLVNEPGFRQAGDEDTKDTYGVYLDKRVGPEPPGVDPNVYGYSTGILGFRLFPNPDFDDNAKKKWDAKRFYDDPDYYNDPSVIRPYRVGVSCGACHISYHPLHPPEDPENPKWQNLASVIGNQYIREGAVFAPNVKSGRFFWEMLHAQPPGTSDTSRIATDHINNPGAINAIFNLDARLSIASEEKISGGGVNTPYEGQVTRIGGGETRKVPHILKDGADSVGAFGATIRVYVNIGMFSQQWVTVQDPLIGLKPQSLMPLTFQKPFSVAKAQQNSVYWMATQERLENIKQFFRRLGPMHLEDAPGGADYITKDESVMNRGKIVFAESCASCHSSKQPPQGSTVDEKEWFRQEVLKPDFRDNNFLSNEVRYPVTDIKTNSARALGTNAEKGHVWDNFSSETYKDLKPVGVIECNKGTPYEFEFNAPDGGVGYYRPPSLISIWSSAPFFHNNALGKFTDDPSVKGRMDAFNDAAEKLLWPEKRENTIWRTSQECYVTISEAYLPDLLKPLCQQKPGVRGKWLYIGPIPVGTPINLVANINPEFRNVQDLSHLRKLVHDFNLAFWNIKTNGADAATELKRLVPDLLAASKCPDLVEDRGHYFGTSLPDDDKRALIEFLKTL
;
A
#
# COMPACT_ATOMS: atom_id res chain seq x y z
N MET A 1 1.36 -35.23 29.48
CA MET A 1 1.18 -35.69 28.09
C MET A 1 2.51 -35.50 27.39
N LYS A 2 3.23 -36.58 27.11
CA LYS A 2 4.59 -36.52 26.53
C LYS A 2 4.49 -36.10 25.07
N VAL A 3 4.95 -34.92 24.75
CA VAL A 3 5.17 -34.47 23.38
C VAL A 3 6.53 -35.03 22.96
N LEU A 4 6.54 -35.96 22.02
CA LEU A 4 7.74 -36.46 21.38
C LEU A 4 8.41 -35.28 20.61
N LEU A 5 9.54 -34.87 21.11
CA LEU A 5 10.46 -34.00 20.34
C LEU A 5 11.19 -34.89 19.33
N PRO A 6 11.41 -34.47 18.09
CA PRO A 6 12.27 -35.19 17.18
C PRO A 6 13.67 -35.36 17.78
N GLY A 7 14.21 -36.56 17.74
CA GLY A 7 15.51 -36.88 18.27
C GLY A 7 16.65 -36.18 17.49
N ARG A 8 17.85 -36.15 18.04
CA ARG A 8 19.06 -35.60 17.40
C ARG A 8 19.27 -36.08 15.94
N GLY A 9 18.73 -37.25 15.61
CA GLY A 9 18.74 -37.79 14.25
C GLY A 9 17.89 -37.04 13.26
N ASP A 10 16.74 -36.51 13.71
CA ASP A 10 15.78 -35.85 12.85
C ASP A 10 16.21 -34.40 12.49
N LEU A 11 16.91 -33.75 13.41
CA LEU A 11 17.52 -32.43 13.13
C LEU A 11 18.67 -32.52 12.13
N LEU A 12 19.46 -33.60 12.17
CA LEU A 12 20.48 -33.91 11.18
C LEU A 12 19.86 -34.26 9.82
N HIS A 13 18.67 -34.84 9.82
CA HIS A 13 17.91 -35.17 8.61
C HIS A 13 17.33 -33.92 7.97
N LEU A 14 16.79 -32.98 8.73
CA LEU A 14 16.34 -31.67 8.23
C LEU A 14 17.50 -30.83 7.66
N ALA A 15 18.64 -30.84 8.29
CA ALA A 15 19.86 -30.19 7.77
C ALA A 15 20.39 -30.86 6.49
N ARG A 16 20.29 -32.20 6.37
CA ARG A 16 20.67 -32.94 5.17
C ARG A 16 19.66 -32.80 4.03
N VAL A 17 18.36 -32.74 4.36
CA VAL A 17 17.28 -32.50 3.38
C VAL A 17 17.40 -31.10 2.78
N GLY A 18 17.71 -30.09 3.57
CA GLY A 18 18.02 -28.74 3.07
C GLY A 18 19.23 -28.72 2.12
N SER A 19 20.22 -29.58 2.32
CA SER A 19 21.42 -29.68 1.48
C SER A 19 21.19 -30.47 0.19
N CYS A 20 20.34 -31.50 0.19
CA CYS A 20 20.02 -32.27 -1.01
C CYS A 20 19.08 -31.54 -1.97
N VAL A 21 18.16 -30.72 -1.48
CA VAL A 21 17.27 -29.91 -2.33
C VAL A 21 18.02 -28.86 -3.13
N ILE A 22 19.13 -28.34 -2.58
CA ILE A 22 19.98 -27.35 -3.27
C ILE A 22 20.86 -27.99 -4.36
N GLY A 23 21.26 -29.22 -4.19
CA GLY A 23 22.11 -29.92 -5.17
C GLY A 23 21.40 -30.40 -6.43
N SER A 24 20.09 -30.66 -6.33
CA SER A 24 19.32 -31.22 -7.45
C SER A 24 18.69 -30.18 -8.38
N ALA A 25 18.63 -28.91 -7.94
CA ALA A 25 18.02 -27.82 -8.71
C ALA A 25 18.94 -27.21 -9.79
N LEU A 26 20.21 -27.59 -9.82
CA LEU A 26 21.20 -27.02 -10.77
C LEU A 26 21.28 -27.75 -12.13
N LEU A 27 20.51 -28.79 -12.36
CA LEU A 27 20.68 -29.65 -13.55
C LEU A 27 19.42 -29.83 -14.43
N GLY A 28 18.48 -28.90 -14.48
CA GLY A 28 17.26 -29.12 -15.25
C GLY A 28 16.56 -27.95 -15.86
N PHE A 29 17.24 -27.00 -16.49
CA PHE A 29 16.58 -25.94 -17.25
C PHE A 29 16.93 -25.99 -18.75
N THR A 30 16.35 -26.95 -19.46
CA THR A 30 16.05 -26.75 -20.88
C THR A 30 14.54 -26.47 -20.97
N GLY A 31 14.20 -25.17 -21.07
CA GLY A 31 12.81 -24.74 -21.13
C GLY A 31 12.16 -25.11 -22.46
N CYS A 32 11.17 -25.96 -22.44
CA CYS A 32 10.13 -25.97 -23.46
C CYS A 32 9.45 -24.61 -23.47
N GLY A 33 9.38 -23.96 -24.65
CA GLY A 33 8.73 -22.67 -24.84
C GLY A 33 7.27 -22.72 -24.40
N LYS A 34 6.99 -22.26 -23.17
CA LYS A 34 5.64 -21.96 -22.77
C LYS A 34 5.24 -20.67 -23.47
N ASN A 35 4.13 -20.69 -24.19
CA ASN A 35 3.54 -19.46 -24.71
C ASN A 35 3.45 -18.44 -23.57
N GLU A 36 3.93 -17.23 -23.82
CA GLU A 36 3.86 -16.17 -22.81
C GLU A 36 2.38 -15.92 -22.45
N PRO A 37 2.03 -15.78 -21.16
CA PRO A 37 0.66 -15.56 -20.78
C PRO A 37 0.15 -14.22 -21.31
N VAL A 38 -1.11 -14.20 -21.70
CA VAL A 38 -1.84 -13.00 -22.09
C VAL A 38 -2.97 -12.77 -21.08
N ASP A 39 -3.50 -11.55 -21.01
CA ASP A 39 -4.68 -11.31 -20.18
C ASP A 39 -5.94 -11.97 -20.76
N ASP A 40 -6.97 -12.10 -19.92
CA ASP A 40 -8.22 -12.76 -20.29
C ASP A 40 -8.97 -12.00 -21.39
N ALA A 41 -8.87 -10.68 -21.45
CA ALA A 41 -9.46 -9.88 -22.53
C ALA A 41 -8.78 -10.21 -23.88
N LYS A 42 -7.47 -10.29 -23.92
CA LYS A 42 -6.76 -10.68 -25.14
C LYS A 42 -7.04 -12.13 -25.53
N ALA A 43 -7.09 -13.03 -24.55
CA ALA A 43 -7.45 -14.43 -24.77
C ALA A 43 -8.87 -14.58 -25.35
N ALA A 44 -9.78 -13.68 -24.98
CA ALA A 44 -11.14 -13.59 -25.53
C ALA A 44 -11.23 -12.84 -26.86
N GLY A 45 -10.12 -12.42 -27.45
CA GLY A 45 -10.07 -11.70 -28.72
C GLY A 45 -10.56 -10.25 -28.65
N LYS A 46 -10.67 -9.67 -27.45
CA LYS A 46 -11.05 -8.27 -27.25
C LYS A 46 -9.91 -7.31 -27.64
N THR A 47 -10.29 -6.07 -27.88
CA THR A 47 -9.42 -4.92 -28.18
C THR A 47 -9.72 -3.77 -27.21
N THR A 48 -8.98 -2.68 -27.25
CA THR A 48 -9.27 -1.49 -26.42
C THR A 48 -10.64 -0.87 -26.76
N ALA A 49 -11.13 -1.02 -27.98
CA ALA A 49 -12.46 -0.55 -28.39
C ALA A 49 -13.63 -1.24 -27.66
N ASP A 50 -13.39 -2.44 -27.11
CA ASP A 50 -14.38 -3.16 -26.32
C ASP A 50 -14.51 -2.61 -24.88
N PHE A 51 -13.69 -1.61 -24.55
CA PHE A 51 -13.65 -0.96 -23.25
C PHE A 51 -13.87 0.57 -23.36
N PRO A 52 -15.04 1.03 -23.81
CA PRO A 52 -15.31 2.45 -24.00
C PRO A 52 -15.25 3.20 -22.65
N GLN A 53 -14.86 4.48 -22.69
CA GLN A 53 -14.87 5.35 -21.51
C GLN A 53 -16.28 5.92 -21.29
N ILE A 54 -16.63 6.15 -20.02
CA ILE A 54 -17.94 6.68 -19.63
C ILE A 54 -17.91 8.20 -19.73
N THR A 55 -18.77 8.74 -20.59
CA THR A 55 -18.87 10.18 -20.86
C THR A 55 -19.94 10.89 -20.00
N ALA A 56 -20.88 10.14 -19.43
CA ALA A 56 -21.87 10.69 -18.51
C ALA A 56 -21.23 11.07 -17.18
N ASP A 57 -21.64 12.19 -16.59
CA ASP A 57 -21.14 12.61 -15.27
C ASP A 57 -21.84 11.84 -14.15
N VAL A 58 -21.33 10.63 -13.89
CA VAL A 58 -21.91 9.68 -12.93
C VAL A 58 -21.77 10.15 -11.47
N PHE A 59 -20.74 10.94 -11.19
CA PHE A 59 -20.36 11.34 -9.84
C PHE A 59 -20.46 12.85 -9.61
N LYS A 60 -21.37 13.53 -10.34
CA LYS A 60 -21.50 15.00 -10.32
C LYS A 60 -21.49 15.64 -8.92
N PRO A 61 -22.16 15.06 -7.89
CA PRO A 61 -22.16 15.68 -6.56
C PRO A 61 -20.88 15.50 -5.76
N MET A 62 -19.96 14.62 -6.17
CA MET A 62 -18.67 14.42 -5.50
C MET A 62 -17.73 15.62 -5.70
N ASP A 63 -16.65 15.63 -4.95
CA ASP A 63 -15.56 16.61 -5.09
C ASP A 63 -16.04 18.06 -4.93
N GLY A 64 -17.01 18.29 -4.02
CA GLY A 64 -17.61 19.61 -3.81
C GLY A 64 -18.54 20.04 -4.95
N GLY A 65 -18.92 19.14 -5.87
CA GLY A 65 -19.80 19.46 -7.01
C GLY A 65 -19.12 20.31 -8.08
N ILE A 66 -17.82 20.21 -8.22
CA ILE A 66 -17.05 20.97 -9.22
C ILE A 66 -17.55 20.67 -10.64
N GLU A 67 -17.68 21.71 -11.48
CA GLU A 67 -18.00 21.54 -12.88
C GLU A 67 -16.78 21.04 -13.66
N LEU A 68 -16.96 19.97 -14.43
CA LEU A 68 -15.90 19.27 -15.17
C LEU A 68 -16.15 19.29 -16.66
N THR A 69 -15.08 19.34 -17.44
CA THR A 69 -15.13 19.10 -18.90
C THR A 69 -15.39 17.60 -19.20
N PRO A 70 -15.77 17.23 -20.44
CA PRO A 70 -15.96 15.83 -20.81
C PRO A 70 -14.74 14.95 -20.53
N GLU A 71 -13.53 15.44 -20.76
CA GLU A 71 -12.28 14.73 -20.53
C GLU A 71 -12.05 14.50 -19.02
N GLU A 72 -12.30 15.53 -18.20
CA GLU A 72 -12.19 15.47 -16.74
C GLU A 72 -13.24 14.50 -16.16
N ILE A 73 -14.45 14.47 -16.71
CA ILE A 73 -15.51 13.51 -16.36
C ILE A 73 -15.04 12.07 -16.64
N MET A 74 -14.51 11.82 -17.85
CA MET A 74 -13.97 10.52 -18.20
C MET A 74 -12.82 10.11 -17.28
N GLY A 75 -11.97 11.07 -16.87
CA GLY A 75 -10.89 10.87 -15.91
C GLY A 75 -11.42 10.46 -14.53
N ARG A 76 -12.40 11.19 -13.97
CA ARG A 76 -13.04 10.87 -12.68
C ARG A 76 -13.74 9.52 -12.72
N ASN A 77 -14.49 9.24 -13.78
CA ASN A 77 -15.17 7.96 -13.95
C ASN A 77 -14.17 6.79 -14.01
N THR A 78 -13.06 6.97 -14.72
CA THR A 78 -11.99 5.97 -14.79
C THR A 78 -11.41 5.69 -13.39
N TRP A 79 -11.06 6.74 -12.65
CA TRP A 79 -10.51 6.64 -11.30
C TRP A 79 -11.44 5.88 -10.36
N ASN A 80 -12.73 6.14 -10.44
CA ASN A 80 -13.73 5.59 -9.53
C ASN A 80 -14.21 4.18 -9.93
N LEU A 81 -14.21 3.83 -11.22
CA LEU A 81 -14.87 2.61 -11.72
C LEU A 81 -13.93 1.62 -12.43
N TRP A 82 -12.80 2.06 -13.01
CA TRP A 82 -11.98 1.20 -13.84
C TRP A 82 -11.12 0.26 -13.00
N THR A 83 -11.30 -1.06 -13.19
CA THR A 83 -10.56 -2.10 -12.46
C THR A 83 -9.36 -2.64 -13.24
N GLY A 84 -9.27 -2.37 -14.53
CA GLY A 84 -8.19 -2.85 -15.39
C GLY A 84 -8.05 -4.38 -15.42
N GLY A 85 -9.13 -5.12 -15.20
CA GLY A 85 -9.11 -6.60 -15.24
C GLY A 85 -8.60 -7.27 -13.97
N ASN A 86 -8.41 -6.54 -12.86
CA ASN A 86 -7.80 -7.09 -11.65
C ASN A 86 -8.69 -8.03 -10.83
N GLN A 87 -9.96 -8.23 -11.20
CA GLN A 87 -10.87 -9.17 -10.56
C GLN A 87 -10.35 -10.62 -10.59
N TYR A 88 -9.58 -10.97 -11.61
CA TYR A 88 -8.93 -12.29 -11.70
C TYR A 88 -7.88 -12.48 -10.60
N PHE A 89 -7.05 -11.47 -10.39
CA PHE A 89 -6.00 -11.47 -9.38
C PHE A 89 -6.59 -11.61 -7.96
N TRP A 90 -7.60 -10.80 -7.63
CA TRP A 90 -8.22 -10.84 -6.31
C TRP A 90 -8.96 -12.15 -6.05
N ASP A 91 -9.67 -12.70 -7.04
CA ASP A 91 -10.30 -14.02 -6.93
C ASP A 91 -9.27 -15.12 -6.65
N ARG A 92 -8.13 -15.05 -7.34
CA ARG A 92 -7.07 -16.03 -7.16
C ARG A 92 -6.45 -15.92 -5.76
N ILE A 93 -6.15 -14.72 -5.28
CA ILE A 93 -5.66 -14.55 -3.90
C ILE A 93 -6.67 -15.09 -2.90
N ALA A 94 -7.95 -14.80 -3.08
CA ALA A 94 -9.00 -15.30 -2.19
C ALA A 94 -9.05 -16.83 -2.14
N ARG A 95 -8.88 -17.51 -3.27
CA ARG A 95 -8.90 -18.99 -3.33
C ARG A 95 -7.64 -19.66 -2.83
N GLU A 96 -6.48 -19.06 -3.12
CA GLU A 96 -5.17 -19.67 -2.90
C GLU A 96 -4.42 -19.04 -1.71
N GLY A 97 -4.92 -17.95 -1.15
CA GLY A 97 -4.24 -17.13 -0.12
C GLY A 97 -4.59 -17.48 1.32
N TYR A 98 -5.10 -18.65 1.64
CA TYR A 98 -5.35 -19.11 3.01
C TYR A 98 -6.31 -18.24 3.83
N GLY A 99 -7.28 -17.61 3.20
CA GLY A 99 -8.22 -16.72 3.86
C GLY A 99 -7.73 -15.27 3.95
N LEU A 100 -6.61 -14.96 3.30
CA LEU A 100 -6.20 -13.57 3.05
C LEU A 100 -7.04 -12.98 1.94
N ILE A 101 -7.49 -11.75 2.15
CA ILE A 101 -8.14 -10.90 1.15
C ILE A 101 -9.22 -11.62 0.34
N ASP A 102 -10.40 -11.87 0.92
CA ASP A 102 -11.57 -12.23 0.13
C ASP A 102 -12.52 -11.06 -0.01
N LEU A 103 -12.41 -10.35 -1.14
CA LEU A 103 -13.23 -9.17 -1.40
C LEU A 103 -14.72 -9.51 -1.51
N LEU A 104 -15.09 -10.69 -2.01
CA LEU A 104 -16.50 -11.10 -2.07
C LEU A 104 -17.11 -11.23 -0.65
N LYS A 105 -16.34 -11.71 0.32
CA LYS A 105 -16.80 -11.82 1.70
C LYS A 105 -16.95 -10.45 2.37
N MET A 106 -16.14 -9.47 1.98
CA MET A 106 -16.29 -8.09 2.47
C MET A 106 -17.56 -7.41 1.99
N LEU A 107 -18.14 -7.87 0.88
CA LEU A 107 -19.41 -7.36 0.36
C LEU A 107 -20.62 -7.80 1.20
N ASP A 108 -20.44 -8.59 2.25
CA ASP A 108 -21.53 -9.06 3.09
C ASP A 108 -22.41 -7.90 3.57
N SER A 109 -23.58 -7.82 2.98
CA SER A 109 -24.56 -6.75 3.19
C SER A 109 -25.08 -6.68 4.62
N ARG A 110 -25.01 -7.78 5.37
CA ARG A 110 -25.44 -7.82 6.79
C ARG A 110 -24.59 -6.89 7.65
N ASN A 111 -23.39 -6.57 7.21
CA ASN A 111 -22.44 -5.68 7.88
C ASN A 111 -22.53 -4.22 7.40
N ARG A 112 -23.43 -3.88 6.46
CA ARG A 112 -23.51 -2.54 5.87
C ARG A 112 -23.58 -1.42 6.91
N GLY A 113 -24.37 -1.59 7.96
CA GLY A 113 -24.56 -0.58 9.00
C GLY A 113 -23.42 -0.40 9.99
N SER A 114 -22.31 -1.16 9.81
CA SER A 114 -21.10 -1.06 10.65
C SER A 114 -19.81 -1.20 9.82
N ARG A 115 -19.90 -1.10 8.51
CA ARG A 115 -18.78 -1.39 7.59
C ARG A 115 -17.65 -0.39 7.72
N HIS A 116 -17.97 0.90 7.88
CA HIS A 116 -16.97 1.91 8.20
C HIS A 116 -16.30 1.62 9.54
N ALA A 117 -17.08 1.43 10.58
CA ALA A 117 -16.57 1.21 11.94
C ALA A 117 -15.71 -0.08 12.05
N THR A 118 -16.04 -1.13 11.30
CA THR A 118 -15.35 -2.44 11.40
C THR A 118 -14.25 -2.65 10.39
N LEU A 119 -14.40 -2.14 9.16
CA LEU A 119 -13.48 -2.34 8.05
C LEU A 119 -12.82 -1.03 7.57
N GLY A 120 -13.40 0.13 7.91
CA GLY A 120 -12.98 1.41 7.36
C GLY A 120 -13.32 1.59 5.88
N LEU A 121 -14.20 0.77 5.34
CA LEU A 121 -14.63 0.87 3.95
C LEU A 121 -15.81 1.83 3.81
N VAL A 122 -15.84 2.56 2.71
CA VAL A 122 -16.86 3.59 2.46
C VAL A 122 -18.05 3.00 1.73
N ASN A 123 -19.23 3.11 2.31
CA ASN A 123 -20.48 2.68 1.69
C ASN A 123 -20.83 3.57 0.49
N GLU A 124 -21.21 2.94 -0.62
CA GLU A 124 -21.70 3.65 -1.81
C GLU A 124 -23.12 4.19 -1.56
N PRO A 125 -23.36 5.49 -1.82
CA PRO A 125 -24.71 6.07 -1.73
C PRO A 125 -25.68 5.41 -2.74
N GLY A 126 -26.97 5.39 -2.37
CA GLY A 126 -28.00 4.80 -3.23
C GLY A 126 -28.11 3.29 -3.15
N PHE A 127 -27.63 2.71 -2.04
CA PHE A 127 -27.81 1.29 -1.75
C PHE A 127 -28.50 1.11 -0.39
N ARG A 128 -29.12 -0.04 -0.22
CA ARG A 128 -29.66 -0.53 1.05
C ARG A 128 -29.09 -1.90 1.38
N GLN A 129 -29.21 -2.28 2.63
CA GLN A 129 -28.90 -3.61 3.08
C GLN A 129 -29.82 -4.65 2.41
N ALA A 130 -29.27 -5.80 2.04
CA ALA A 130 -30.03 -6.92 1.52
C ALA A 130 -30.83 -7.60 2.65
N GLY A 131 -32.09 -7.91 2.36
CA GLY A 131 -32.87 -8.85 3.15
C GLY A 131 -32.66 -10.29 2.68
N ASP A 132 -33.25 -11.26 3.41
CA ASP A 132 -33.16 -12.69 3.05
C ASP A 132 -33.74 -13.00 1.66
N GLU A 133 -34.79 -12.30 1.26
CA GLU A 133 -35.41 -12.43 -0.07
C GLU A 133 -34.45 -12.00 -1.19
N ASP A 134 -33.56 -11.05 -0.92
CA ASP A 134 -32.63 -10.52 -1.92
C ASP A 134 -31.53 -11.53 -2.31
N THR A 135 -31.31 -12.55 -1.49
CA THR A 135 -30.26 -13.57 -1.73
C THR A 135 -30.71 -14.72 -2.63
N LYS A 136 -32.02 -14.88 -2.86
CA LYS A 136 -32.58 -16.00 -3.61
C LYS A 136 -32.04 -16.11 -5.03
N ASP A 137 -31.87 -14.97 -5.70
CA ASP A 137 -31.38 -14.89 -7.07
C ASP A 137 -29.87 -14.61 -7.17
N THR A 138 -29.15 -14.59 -6.04
CA THR A 138 -27.71 -14.24 -5.98
C THR A 138 -26.83 -15.40 -5.49
N TYR A 139 -27.24 -16.63 -5.76
CA TYR A 139 -26.54 -17.84 -5.26
C TYR A 139 -26.38 -17.86 -3.73
N GLY A 140 -27.28 -17.21 -3.00
CA GLY A 140 -27.25 -17.10 -1.53
C GLY A 140 -26.22 -16.10 -0.99
N VAL A 141 -25.63 -15.25 -1.83
CA VAL A 141 -24.67 -14.23 -1.42
C VAL A 141 -25.40 -12.96 -0.99
N TYR A 142 -25.05 -12.41 0.16
CA TYR A 142 -25.63 -11.17 0.69
C TYR A 142 -24.91 -9.96 0.06
N LEU A 143 -25.51 -9.40 -1.00
CA LEU A 143 -25.01 -8.22 -1.68
C LEU A 143 -25.95 -7.04 -1.45
N ASP A 144 -25.37 -5.85 -1.19
CA ASP A 144 -26.17 -4.62 -1.08
C ASP A 144 -27.04 -4.43 -2.31
N LYS A 145 -28.24 -3.91 -2.12
CA LYS A 145 -29.21 -3.67 -3.19
C LYS A 145 -29.26 -2.20 -3.56
N ARG A 146 -29.06 -1.95 -4.85
CA ARG A 146 -29.20 -0.60 -5.40
C ARG A 146 -30.64 -0.14 -5.32
N VAL A 147 -30.82 1.09 -4.87
CA VAL A 147 -32.10 1.81 -4.88
C VAL A 147 -32.13 2.66 -6.15
N GLY A 148 -32.82 2.20 -7.16
CA GLY A 148 -32.87 2.86 -8.47
C GLY A 148 -32.01 2.18 -9.56
N PRO A 149 -31.99 2.73 -10.77
CA PRO A 149 -31.26 2.17 -11.91
C PRO A 149 -29.74 2.32 -11.76
N GLU A 150 -28.99 1.53 -12.52
CA GLU A 150 -27.55 1.78 -12.70
C GLU A 150 -27.34 3.17 -13.34
N PRO A 151 -26.21 3.83 -13.03
CA PRO A 151 -25.90 5.11 -13.65
C PRO A 151 -25.80 5.01 -15.17
N PRO A 152 -26.23 6.03 -15.91
CA PRO A 152 -26.21 5.99 -17.37
C PRO A 152 -24.78 5.85 -17.90
N GLY A 153 -24.61 4.99 -18.91
CA GLY A 153 -23.32 4.76 -19.58
C GLY A 153 -22.38 3.79 -18.86
N VAL A 154 -22.74 3.29 -17.69
CA VAL A 154 -21.95 2.25 -16.99
C VAL A 154 -22.38 0.88 -17.49
N ASP A 155 -21.59 0.29 -18.40
CA ASP A 155 -21.81 -1.08 -18.85
C ASP A 155 -21.21 -2.08 -17.84
N PRO A 156 -22.03 -2.92 -17.20
CA PRO A 156 -21.54 -3.91 -16.23
C PRO A 156 -20.59 -4.96 -16.84
N ASN A 157 -20.65 -5.20 -18.14
CA ASN A 157 -19.73 -6.12 -18.81
C ASN A 157 -18.30 -5.55 -18.89
N VAL A 158 -18.16 -4.23 -18.84
CA VAL A 158 -16.89 -3.50 -18.89
C VAL A 158 -16.41 -3.12 -17.49
N TYR A 159 -17.31 -2.57 -16.69
CA TYR A 159 -17.00 -1.96 -15.40
C TYR A 159 -17.45 -2.79 -14.19
N GLY A 160 -18.08 -3.96 -14.41
CA GLY A 160 -18.73 -4.74 -13.37
C GLY A 160 -19.98 -4.03 -12.82
N TYR A 161 -20.74 -4.71 -11.98
CA TYR A 161 -21.86 -4.15 -11.23
C TYR A 161 -21.35 -3.39 -10.01
N SER A 162 -22.06 -2.34 -9.62
CA SER A 162 -21.83 -1.68 -8.33
C SER A 162 -22.14 -2.63 -7.16
N THR A 163 -21.37 -2.52 -6.10
CA THR A 163 -21.45 -3.46 -4.97
C THR A 163 -22.04 -2.87 -3.70
N GLY A 164 -22.23 -1.53 -3.66
CA GLY A 164 -22.56 -0.82 -2.43
C GLY A 164 -21.34 -0.45 -1.57
N ILE A 165 -20.13 -0.80 -2.03
CA ILE A 165 -18.85 -0.32 -1.48
C ILE A 165 -18.13 0.43 -2.60
N LEU A 166 -17.69 1.65 -2.31
CA LEU A 166 -16.97 2.46 -3.30
C LEU A 166 -15.70 1.76 -3.80
N GLY A 167 -15.51 1.82 -5.11
CA GLY A 167 -14.34 1.26 -5.76
C GLY A 167 -14.33 -0.26 -5.90
N PHE A 168 -15.32 -0.99 -5.34
CA PHE A 168 -15.46 -2.43 -5.53
C PHE A 168 -16.50 -2.72 -6.62
N ARG A 169 -16.10 -3.56 -7.59
CA ARG A 169 -16.93 -3.88 -8.76
C ARG A 169 -17.12 -5.39 -8.86
N LEU A 170 -18.36 -5.82 -9.09
CA LEU A 170 -18.76 -7.22 -9.14
C LEU A 170 -18.86 -7.71 -10.57
N PHE A 171 -18.18 -8.82 -10.85
CA PHE A 171 -18.20 -9.48 -12.14
C PHE A 171 -18.72 -10.91 -12.00
N PRO A 172 -19.62 -11.41 -12.87
CA PRO A 172 -19.90 -12.83 -12.94
C PRO A 172 -18.62 -13.63 -13.15
N ASN A 173 -18.45 -14.74 -12.43
CA ASN A 173 -17.27 -15.57 -12.58
C ASN A 173 -17.44 -16.53 -13.76
N PRO A 174 -16.67 -16.43 -14.84
CA PRO A 174 -16.79 -17.31 -15.99
C PRO A 174 -16.47 -18.79 -15.67
N ASP A 175 -15.71 -19.04 -14.60
CA ASP A 175 -15.40 -20.41 -14.16
C ASP A 175 -16.51 -21.03 -13.31
N PHE A 176 -17.58 -20.28 -13.00
CA PHE A 176 -18.71 -20.75 -12.21
C PHE A 176 -19.71 -21.54 -13.08
N ASP A 177 -19.25 -22.68 -13.58
CA ASP A 177 -20.03 -23.61 -14.40
C ASP A 177 -21.03 -24.45 -13.59
N ASP A 178 -21.72 -25.37 -14.23
CA ASP A 178 -22.71 -26.24 -13.57
C ASP A 178 -22.08 -27.20 -12.53
N ASN A 179 -20.79 -27.53 -12.66
CA ASN A 179 -20.08 -28.32 -11.67
C ASN A 179 -19.71 -27.47 -10.45
N ALA A 180 -19.30 -26.24 -10.67
CA ALA A 180 -19.05 -25.28 -9.61
C ALA A 180 -20.33 -24.98 -8.82
N LYS A 181 -21.45 -24.76 -9.52
CA LYS A 181 -22.78 -24.53 -8.89
C LYS A 181 -23.20 -25.69 -7.97
N LYS A 182 -22.95 -26.93 -8.37
CA LYS A 182 -23.27 -28.11 -7.53
C LYS A 182 -22.45 -28.18 -6.25
N LYS A 183 -21.25 -27.60 -6.22
CA LYS A 183 -20.36 -27.55 -5.05
C LYS A 183 -20.58 -26.32 -4.20
N TRP A 184 -21.21 -25.28 -4.75
CA TRP A 184 -21.39 -24.04 -4.07
C TRP A 184 -22.42 -24.13 -2.95
N ASP A 185 -22.02 -23.68 -1.75
CA ASP A 185 -22.86 -23.59 -0.57
C ASP A 185 -22.59 -22.24 0.11
N ALA A 186 -23.50 -21.28 -0.10
CA ALA A 186 -23.34 -19.92 0.44
C ALA A 186 -23.30 -19.89 1.97
N LYS A 187 -24.07 -20.77 2.64
CA LYS A 187 -24.05 -20.82 4.10
C LYS A 187 -22.67 -21.24 4.60
N ARG A 188 -22.11 -22.29 4.00
CA ARG A 188 -20.76 -22.73 4.34
C ARG A 188 -19.69 -21.71 3.98
N PHE A 189 -19.87 -20.96 2.88
CA PHE A 189 -18.96 -19.90 2.49
C PHE A 189 -18.82 -18.84 3.61
N TYR A 190 -19.92 -18.48 4.27
CA TYR A 190 -19.87 -17.50 5.36
C TYR A 190 -19.42 -18.13 6.69
N ASP A 191 -19.83 -19.35 7.01
CA ASP A 191 -19.78 -19.90 8.36
C ASP A 191 -18.68 -20.95 8.57
N ASP A 192 -18.18 -21.58 7.49
CA ASP A 192 -17.25 -22.71 7.54
C ASP A 192 -15.86 -22.33 6.98
N PRO A 193 -14.87 -22.03 7.83
CA PRO A 193 -13.52 -21.70 7.36
C PRO A 193 -12.85 -22.80 6.55
N ASP A 194 -13.19 -24.07 6.79
CA ASP A 194 -12.61 -25.18 6.05
C ASP A 194 -13.14 -25.24 4.62
N TYR A 195 -14.44 -24.96 4.45
CA TYR A 195 -15.03 -24.82 3.11
C TYR A 195 -14.50 -23.58 2.40
N TYR A 196 -14.42 -22.48 3.10
CA TYR A 196 -13.94 -21.21 2.58
C TYR A 196 -12.51 -21.28 2.04
N ASN A 197 -11.63 -22.00 2.73
CA ASN A 197 -10.21 -22.18 2.36
C ASN A 197 -9.97 -23.36 1.40
N ASP A 198 -11.02 -23.98 0.85
CA ASP A 198 -10.89 -25.03 -0.16
C ASP A 198 -10.66 -24.41 -1.55
N PRO A 199 -9.46 -24.51 -2.16
CA PRO A 199 -9.16 -23.91 -3.46
C PRO A 199 -9.99 -24.48 -4.62
N SER A 200 -10.66 -25.64 -4.41
CA SER A 200 -11.56 -26.25 -5.39
C SER A 200 -12.95 -25.60 -5.43
N VAL A 201 -13.28 -24.75 -4.45
CA VAL A 201 -14.54 -24.01 -4.41
C VAL A 201 -14.42 -22.80 -5.32
N ILE A 202 -15.16 -22.83 -6.43
CA ILE A 202 -15.29 -21.69 -7.33
C ILE A 202 -16.43 -20.81 -6.85
N ARG A 203 -16.17 -19.52 -6.71
CA ARG A 203 -17.15 -18.52 -6.28
C ARG A 203 -18.01 -18.04 -7.47
N PRO A 204 -19.28 -17.67 -7.24
CA PRO A 204 -20.18 -17.22 -8.31
C PRO A 204 -19.76 -15.90 -8.92
N TYR A 205 -19.04 -15.09 -8.17
CA TYR A 205 -18.60 -13.75 -8.58
C TYR A 205 -17.11 -13.55 -8.31
N ARG A 206 -16.49 -12.67 -9.10
CA ARG A 206 -15.20 -12.05 -8.86
C ARG A 206 -15.39 -10.59 -8.51
N VAL A 207 -14.55 -10.06 -7.66
CA VAL A 207 -14.57 -8.65 -7.28
C VAL A 207 -13.31 -7.97 -7.79
N GLY A 208 -13.49 -6.92 -8.58
CA GLY A 208 -12.42 -6.04 -9.01
C GLY A 208 -12.36 -4.78 -8.16
N VAL A 209 -11.18 -4.16 -8.14
CA VAL A 209 -10.88 -2.97 -7.35
C VAL A 209 -10.44 -1.84 -8.28
N SER A 210 -11.12 -0.70 -8.20
CA SER A 210 -10.66 0.56 -8.83
C SER A 210 -9.78 1.35 -7.87
N CYS A 211 -9.13 2.41 -8.36
CA CYS A 211 -8.37 3.33 -7.50
C CYS A 211 -9.24 3.91 -6.38
N GLY A 212 -10.53 4.12 -6.65
CA GLY A 212 -11.50 4.63 -5.68
C GLY A 212 -11.66 3.79 -4.43
N ALA A 213 -11.35 2.49 -4.44
CA ALA A 213 -11.44 1.65 -3.24
C ALA A 213 -10.56 2.14 -2.08
N CYS A 214 -9.37 2.67 -2.41
CA CYS A 214 -8.40 3.15 -1.43
C CYS A 214 -8.28 4.68 -1.45
N HIS A 215 -8.71 5.34 -2.53
CA HIS A 215 -8.51 6.77 -2.74
C HIS A 215 -9.82 7.56 -2.90
N ILE A 216 -10.96 6.99 -2.55
CA ILE A 216 -12.17 7.75 -2.24
C ILE A 216 -12.36 7.70 -0.73
N SER A 217 -12.57 8.85 -0.12
CA SER A 217 -12.94 8.95 1.27
C SER A 217 -13.87 10.15 1.48
N TYR A 218 -14.16 10.41 2.76
CA TYR A 218 -15.05 11.50 3.12
C TYR A 218 -14.42 12.86 2.84
N HIS A 219 -15.19 13.71 2.19
CA HIS A 219 -14.75 15.05 1.80
C HIS A 219 -14.48 15.92 3.03
N PRO A 220 -13.28 16.45 3.24
CA PRO A 220 -12.95 17.21 4.43
C PRO A 220 -13.83 18.45 4.66
N LEU A 221 -14.25 19.11 3.57
CA LEU A 221 -15.11 20.28 3.64
C LEU A 221 -16.62 19.92 3.72
N HIS A 222 -17.00 18.69 3.45
CA HIS A 222 -18.37 18.19 3.44
C HIS A 222 -18.50 16.85 4.17
N PRO A 223 -18.03 16.73 5.42
CA PRO A 223 -18.05 15.46 6.14
C PRO A 223 -19.47 14.93 6.29
N PRO A 224 -19.68 13.61 6.32
CA PRO A 224 -21.00 13.03 6.57
C PRO A 224 -21.41 13.19 8.03
N GLU A 225 -22.70 13.30 8.28
CA GLU A 225 -23.27 13.20 9.62
C GLU A 225 -23.20 11.75 10.16
N ASP A 226 -23.38 10.78 9.25
CA ASP A 226 -23.26 9.35 9.52
C ASP A 226 -22.31 8.72 8.51
N PRO A 227 -21.12 8.29 8.94
CA PRO A 227 -20.15 7.63 8.06
C PRO A 227 -20.64 6.33 7.42
N GLU A 228 -21.62 5.64 8.03
CA GLU A 228 -22.21 4.44 7.46
C GLU A 228 -23.22 4.73 6.33
N ASN A 229 -23.73 5.97 6.24
CA ASN A 229 -24.71 6.38 5.25
C ASN A 229 -24.32 7.71 4.57
N PRO A 230 -23.15 7.81 3.94
CA PRO A 230 -22.72 9.03 3.27
C PRO A 230 -23.61 9.33 2.06
N LYS A 231 -23.71 10.61 1.71
CA LYS A 231 -24.26 11.08 0.43
C LYS A 231 -23.11 11.34 -0.54
N TRP A 232 -23.38 11.38 -1.83
CA TRP A 232 -22.35 11.66 -2.84
C TRP A 232 -21.54 12.94 -2.58
N GLN A 233 -22.20 13.98 -2.10
CA GLN A 233 -21.53 15.24 -1.74
C GLN A 233 -20.55 15.14 -0.57
N ASN A 234 -20.67 14.08 0.23
CA ASN A 234 -19.76 13.83 1.35
C ASN A 234 -18.48 13.10 0.93
N LEU A 235 -18.25 12.89 -0.37
CA LEU A 235 -17.19 12.06 -0.88
C LEU A 235 -16.27 12.85 -1.82
N ALA A 236 -14.98 12.57 -1.71
CA ALA A 236 -13.95 13.12 -2.59
C ALA A 236 -13.18 11.98 -3.27
N SER A 237 -13.01 12.11 -4.59
CA SER A 237 -12.38 11.09 -5.43
C SER A 237 -10.89 10.89 -5.17
N VAL A 238 -10.24 11.83 -4.49
CA VAL A 238 -8.78 11.83 -4.33
C VAL A 238 -8.34 12.09 -2.90
N ILE A 239 -9.14 11.71 -1.95
CA ILE A 239 -8.75 11.65 -0.54
C ILE A 239 -8.43 10.20 -0.21
N GLY A 240 -7.20 9.93 0.21
CA GLY A 240 -6.80 8.60 0.65
C GLY A 240 -7.66 8.12 1.82
N ASN A 241 -8.10 6.88 1.75
CA ASN A 241 -8.96 6.31 2.78
C ASN A 241 -8.14 5.86 4.00
N GLN A 242 -7.82 6.81 4.86
CA GLN A 242 -7.06 6.59 6.10
C GLN A 242 -7.80 5.77 7.16
N TYR A 243 -9.07 5.41 6.92
CA TYR A 243 -9.91 4.68 7.87
C TYR A 243 -9.84 3.15 7.70
N ILE A 244 -9.23 2.66 6.61
CA ILE A 244 -9.13 1.21 6.33
C ILE A 244 -8.44 0.51 7.51
N ARG A 245 -9.06 -0.58 7.96
CA ARG A 245 -8.53 -1.45 9.01
C ARG A 245 -7.95 -2.69 8.36
N GLU A 246 -6.65 -2.66 8.05
CA GLU A 246 -5.98 -3.69 7.27
C GLU A 246 -6.15 -5.09 7.86
N GLY A 247 -5.99 -5.23 9.17
CA GLY A 247 -6.17 -6.49 9.85
C GLY A 247 -7.54 -7.12 9.58
N ALA A 248 -8.58 -6.30 9.57
CA ALA A 248 -9.94 -6.75 9.30
C ALA A 248 -10.21 -7.00 7.80
N VAL A 249 -9.62 -6.17 6.93
CA VAL A 249 -9.81 -6.27 5.48
C VAL A 249 -8.98 -7.42 4.88
N PHE A 250 -7.72 -7.55 5.29
CA PHE A 250 -6.79 -8.51 4.68
C PHE A 250 -6.77 -9.88 5.36
N ALA A 251 -7.27 -9.99 6.59
CA ALA A 251 -7.26 -11.26 7.31
C ALA A 251 -8.62 -11.66 7.90
N PRO A 252 -9.75 -11.51 7.17
CA PRO A 252 -11.08 -11.74 7.75
C PRO A 252 -11.28 -13.19 8.24
N ASN A 253 -10.50 -14.14 7.74
CA ASN A 253 -10.60 -15.57 8.08
C ASN A 253 -9.32 -16.16 8.66
N VAL A 254 -8.31 -15.35 8.93
CA VAL A 254 -7.12 -15.82 9.63
C VAL A 254 -7.43 -15.90 11.11
N LYS A 255 -7.30 -17.08 11.70
CA LYS A 255 -7.56 -17.30 13.12
C LYS A 255 -6.42 -16.75 13.98
N SER A 256 -6.75 -16.24 15.16
CA SER A 256 -5.77 -15.90 16.20
C SER A 256 -4.88 -17.12 16.53
N GLY A 257 -3.66 -16.89 17.00
CA GLY A 257 -2.65 -17.95 17.16
C GLY A 257 -1.91 -18.32 15.87
N ARG A 258 -2.20 -17.67 14.76
CA ARG A 258 -1.38 -17.72 13.54
C ARG A 258 -0.52 -16.47 13.43
N PHE A 259 0.72 -16.62 12.98
CA PHE A 259 1.65 -15.49 12.84
C PHE A 259 1.11 -14.41 11.87
N PHE A 260 0.44 -14.82 10.80
CA PHE A 260 -0.23 -13.88 9.88
C PHE A 260 -1.29 -13.02 10.56
N TRP A 261 -2.03 -13.59 11.52
CA TRP A 261 -3.00 -12.83 12.30
C TRP A 261 -2.29 -11.76 13.14
N GLU A 262 -1.23 -12.14 13.85
CA GLU A 262 -0.42 -11.21 14.63
C GLU A 262 0.18 -10.11 13.76
N MET A 263 0.71 -10.48 12.59
CA MET A 263 1.31 -9.53 11.64
C MET A 263 0.35 -8.42 11.20
N LEU A 264 -0.92 -8.76 10.98
CA LEU A 264 -1.92 -7.83 10.48
C LEU A 264 -2.69 -7.10 11.60
N HIS A 265 -2.78 -7.66 12.81
CA HIS A 265 -3.56 -7.10 13.91
C HIS A 265 -2.70 -6.38 14.98
N ALA A 266 -1.40 -6.59 15.00
CA ALA A 266 -0.52 -5.88 15.91
C ALA A 266 -0.30 -4.41 15.50
N GLN A 267 -0.52 -4.10 14.23
CA GLN A 267 -0.36 -2.76 13.69
C GLN A 267 -1.56 -1.88 14.07
N PRO A 268 -1.37 -0.60 14.36
CA PRO A 268 -2.48 0.33 14.52
C PRO A 268 -3.38 0.33 13.26
N PRO A 269 -4.69 0.54 13.42
CA PRO A 269 -5.57 0.73 12.27
C PRO A 269 -5.04 1.82 11.32
N GLY A 270 -5.23 1.63 10.02
CA GLY A 270 -4.76 2.57 9.00
C GLY A 270 -3.27 2.48 8.70
N THR A 271 -2.51 1.59 9.35
CA THR A 271 -1.09 1.34 9.05
C THR A 271 -0.92 0.05 8.27
N SER A 272 -0.05 0.07 7.26
CA SER A 272 0.24 -1.11 6.45
C SER A 272 1.68 -1.09 5.93
N ASP A 273 2.37 -2.24 5.99
CA ASP A 273 3.66 -2.40 5.34
C ASP A 273 3.46 -2.81 3.88
N THR A 274 3.47 -1.84 2.99
CA THR A 274 3.43 -2.06 1.54
C THR A 274 4.81 -1.98 0.88
N SER A 275 5.88 -1.84 1.63
CA SER A 275 7.24 -1.67 1.11
C SER A 275 7.71 -2.84 0.25
N ARG A 276 7.16 -4.03 0.46
CA ARG A 276 7.44 -5.25 -0.34
C ARG A 276 6.56 -5.43 -1.54
N ILE A 277 5.46 -4.72 -1.58
CA ILE A 277 4.58 -4.66 -2.73
C ILE A 277 5.08 -3.52 -3.58
N ALA A 278 5.38 -3.78 -4.84
CA ALA A 278 5.87 -2.76 -5.76
C ALA A 278 4.74 -1.82 -6.20
N THR A 279 4.10 -1.17 -5.24
CA THR A 279 3.00 -0.23 -5.42
C THR A 279 3.16 0.94 -4.45
N ASP A 280 2.47 2.01 -4.73
CA ASP A 280 2.34 3.12 -3.79
C ASP A 280 1.46 2.72 -2.62
N HIS A 281 1.61 3.41 -1.51
CA HIS A 281 0.86 3.10 -0.30
C HIS A 281 -0.63 3.26 -0.51
N ILE A 282 -1.39 2.23 -0.18
CA ILE A 282 -2.84 2.27 -0.31
C ILE A 282 -3.50 3.11 0.78
N ASN A 283 -2.87 3.22 1.94
CA ASN A 283 -3.45 3.91 3.09
C ASN A 283 -2.75 5.20 3.47
N ASN A 284 -2.05 5.79 2.54
CA ASN A 284 -1.41 7.06 2.80
C ASN A 284 -2.18 8.21 2.15
N PRO A 285 -3.03 8.93 2.91
CA PRO A 285 -3.78 10.06 2.36
C PRO A 285 -2.85 11.16 1.85
N GLY A 286 -1.69 11.34 2.47
CA GLY A 286 -0.73 12.31 2.03
C GLY A 286 -0.06 12.02 0.68
N ALA A 287 -0.11 10.81 0.17
CA ALA A 287 0.31 10.55 -1.21
C ALA A 287 -0.60 11.23 -2.20
N ILE A 288 -1.87 11.38 -1.86
CA ILE A 288 -2.88 12.06 -2.68
C ILE A 288 -2.72 13.58 -2.64
N ASN A 289 -2.32 14.16 -1.52
CA ASN A 289 -2.05 15.61 -1.45
C ASN A 289 -1.02 16.07 -2.50
N ALA A 290 -0.19 15.16 -2.97
CA ALA A 290 0.77 15.42 -4.02
C ALA A 290 0.15 15.76 -5.39
N ILE A 291 -1.11 15.51 -5.63
CA ILE A 291 -1.79 15.90 -6.88
C ILE A 291 -2.47 17.27 -6.80
N PHE A 292 -2.68 17.82 -5.61
CA PHE A 292 -3.21 19.18 -5.50
C PHE A 292 -2.21 20.19 -6.07
N ASN A 293 -2.72 21.22 -6.75
CA ASN A 293 -1.91 22.19 -7.48
C ASN A 293 -0.89 21.53 -8.43
N LEU A 294 -1.32 20.55 -9.19
CA LEU A 294 -0.45 19.76 -10.09
C LEU A 294 0.34 20.65 -11.06
N ASP A 295 -0.25 21.74 -11.57
CA ASP A 295 0.42 22.67 -12.48
C ASP A 295 1.58 23.41 -11.79
N ALA A 296 1.42 23.82 -10.53
CA ALA A 296 2.50 24.41 -9.75
C ALA A 296 3.63 23.40 -9.53
N ARG A 297 3.28 22.13 -9.27
CA ARG A 297 4.27 21.07 -9.14
C ARG A 297 5.03 20.82 -10.45
N LEU A 298 4.34 20.79 -11.59
CA LEU A 298 4.98 20.63 -12.89
C LEU A 298 6.00 21.73 -13.18
N SER A 299 5.79 22.96 -12.68
CA SER A 299 6.69 24.08 -12.87
C SER A 299 8.06 23.91 -12.21
N ILE A 300 8.13 23.10 -11.15
CA ILE A 300 9.36 22.81 -10.39
C ILE A 300 9.86 21.36 -10.55
N ALA A 301 9.18 20.57 -11.38
CA ALA A 301 9.54 19.17 -11.58
C ALA A 301 10.97 19.01 -12.06
N SER A 302 11.70 18.08 -11.44
CA SER A 302 13.07 17.72 -11.84
C SER A 302 13.08 17.02 -13.19
N GLU A 303 14.22 17.11 -13.87
CA GLU A 303 14.49 16.27 -15.04
C GLU A 303 14.92 14.88 -14.57
N GLU A 304 14.33 13.86 -15.18
CA GLU A 304 14.60 12.47 -14.85
C GLU A 304 15.18 11.74 -16.06
N LYS A 305 16.24 11.01 -15.83
CA LYS A 305 16.74 10.01 -16.76
C LYS A 305 15.88 8.77 -16.63
N ILE A 306 15.23 8.36 -17.71
CA ILE A 306 14.26 7.29 -17.71
C ILE A 306 14.76 6.13 -18.54
N SER A 307 14.67 4.93 -17.99
CA SER A 307 14.94 3.68 -18.69
C SER A 307 13.73 2.77 -18.60
N GLY A 308 13.48 2.02 -19.60
CA GLY A 308 12.44 0.99 -19.62
C GLY A 308 13.02 -0.41 -19.70
N GLY A 309 14.15 -0.66 -19.05
CA GLY A 309 14.82 -1.96 -19.13
C GLY A 309 15.32 -2.28 -20.54
N GLY A 310 15.78 -1.29 -21.29
CA GLY A 310 16.19 -1.42 -22.68
C GLY A 310 15.05 -1.45 -23.69
N VAL A 311 13.83 -1.23 -23.27
CA VAL A 311 12.65 -1.14 -24.12
C VAL A 311 12.27 0.31 -24.33
N ASN A 312 12.35 0.79 -25.54
CA ASN A 312 11.87 2.12 -25.95
C ASN A 312 10.36 2.05 -26.15
N THR A 313 9.62 2.45 -25.14
CA THR A 313 8.16 2.42 -25.21
C THR A 313 7.59 3.80 -24.93
N PRO A 314 6.72 4.33 -25.77
CA PRO A 314 6.05 5.58 -25.50
C PRO A 314 5.09 5.43 -24.31
N TYR A 315 5.12 6.39 -23.41
CA TYR A 315 4.07 6.65 -22.42
C TYR A 315 3.40 7.94 -22.80
N GLU A 316 2.15 7.87 -23.13
CA GLU A 316 1.38 9.05 -23.48
C GLU A 316 1.13 9.93 -22.27
N GLY A 317 1.15 11.22 -22.50
CA GLY A 317 0.77 12.22 -21.53
C GLY A 317 1.84 12.65 -20.54
N GLN A 318 2.88 11.85 -20.30
CA GLN A 318 3.94 12.20 -19.36
C GLN A 318 5.33 12.00 -19.89
N VAL A 319 5.56 10.79 -20.34
CA VAL A 319 6.83 10.35 -20.89
C VAL A 319 6.52 9.88 -22.29
N THR A 320 7.15 10.44 -23.29
CA THR A 320 6.94 9.99 -24.66
C THR A 320 7.74 8.72 -24.94
N ARG A 321 8.77 8.42 -24.13
CA ARG A 321 9.59 7.20 -24.28
C ARG A 321 10.19 6.80 -22.95
N ILE A 322 10.24 5.50 -22.70
CA ILE A 322 11.03 4.88 -21.66
C ILE A 322 12.20 4.17 -22.32
N GLY A 323 13.41 4.43 -21.84
CA GLY A 323 14.62 3.79 -22.29
C GLY A 323 15.69 4.74 -22.81
N GLY A 324 16.88 4.20 -23.05
CA GLY A 324 17.96 4.90 -23.73
C GLY A 324 18.64 6.04 -23.00
N GLY A 325 18.36 6.26 -21.72
CA GLY A 325 18.99 7.34 -20.95
C GLY A 325 18.47 8.74 -21.28
N GLU A 326 17.26 8.86 -21.80
CA GLU A 326 16.60 10.15 -22.01
C GLU A 326 16.37 10.88 -20.69
N THR A 327 16.56 12.19 -20.68
CA THR A 327 16.28 13.06 -19.55
C THR A 327 15.03 13.89 -19.84
N ARG A 328 14.11 13.96 -18.90
CA ARG A 328 12.83 14.65 -19.05
C ARG A 328 12.36 15.27 -17.76
N LYS A 329 11.56 16.31 -17.87
CA LYS A 329 10.70 16.75 -16.78
C LYS A 329 9.49 15.84 -16.70
N VAL A 330 9.27 15.26 -15.53
CA VAL A 330 8.15 14.38 -15.27
C VAL A 330 7.39 14.81 -14.02
N PRO A 331 6.07 14.74 -14.02
CA PRO A 331 5.27 15.07 -12.84
C PRO A 331 5.31 13.94 -11.83
N HIS A 332 5.99 14.16 -10.74
CA HIS A 332 6.02 13.21 -9.63
C HIS A 332 4.83 13.43 -8.70
N ILE A 333 4.08 12.40 -8.38
CA ILE A 333 3.00 12.45 -7.40
C ILE A 333 3.29 11.63 -6.14
N LEU A 334 4.38 10.87 -6.13
CA LEU A 334 4.75 10.08 -4.97
C LEU A 334 5.44 10.93 -3.92
N LYS A 335 5.08 10.73 -2.67
CA LYS A 335 5.66 11.47 -1.53
C LYS A 335 7.13 11.23 -1.34
N ASP A 336 7.54 9.98 -1.44
CA ASP A 336 8.93 9.61 -1.31
C ASP A 336 9.74 9.97 -2.56
N GLY A 337 9.07 10.14 -3.67
CA GLY A 337 9.69 10.49 -4.94
C GLY A 337 10.82 9.58 -5.39
N ALA A 338 10.97 8.48 -4.68
CA ALA A 338 12.14 7.65 -4.79
C ALA A 338 12.34 7.07 -6.18
N ASP A 339 11.27 6.60 -6.77
CA ASP A 339 11.32 5.82 -7.99
C ASP A 339 10.32 6.26 -9.06
N SER A 340 9.67 7.39 -8.85
CA SER A 340 8.61 7.85 -9.74
C SER A 340 9.14 8.26 -11.11
N VAL A 341 8.50 7.77 -12.14
CA VAL A 341 8.65 8.22 -13.52
C VAL A 341 7.51 9.15 -13.95
N GLY A 342 6.77 9.67 -13.00
CA GLY A 342 5.65 10.59 -13.17
C GLY A 342 4.30 9.99 -12.79
N ALA A 343 3.27 10.85 -12.67
CA ALA A 343 1.95 10.47 -12.18
C ALA A 343 1.33 9.29 -12.96
N PHE A 344 1.46 9.29 -14.27
CA PHE A 344 0.83 8.28 -15.11
C PHE A 344 1.61 6.98 -15.13
N GLY A 345 2.92 7.03 -15.11
CA GLY A 345 3.75 5.85 -14.93
C GLY A 345 3.42 5.15 -13.61
N ALA A 346 3.24 5.92 -12.53
CA ALA A 346 2.82 5.39 -11.24
C ALA A 346 1.41 4.76 -11.31
N THR A 347 0.46 5.41 -11.97
CA THR A 347 -0.91 4.89 -12.13
C THR A 347 -0.91 3.56 -12.90
N ILE A 348 -0.18 3.47 -14.02
CA ILE A 348 -0.04 2.20 -14.76
C ILE A 348 0.60 1.14 -13.89
N ARG A 349 1.67 1.47 -13.19
CA ARG A 349 2.36 0.52 -12.31
C ARG A 349 1.43 -0.06 -11.25
N VAL A 350 0.59 0.76 -10.62
CA VAL A 350 -0.40 0.30 -9.65
C VAL A 350 -1.36 -0.70 -10.28
N TYR A 351 -1.91 -0.42 -11.45
CA TYR A 351 -2.79 -1.37 -12.13
C TYR A 351 -2.10 -2.68 -12.47
N VAL A 352 -0.86 -2.64 -12.93
CA VAL A 352 -0.07 -3.86 -13.20
C VAL A 352 0.19 -4.63 -11.91
N ASN A 353 0.54 -3.95 -10.81
CA ASN A 353 0.79 -4.58 -9.53
C ASN A 353 -0.43 -5.30 -8.96
N ILE A 354 -1.59 -4.69 -9.02
CA ILE A 354 -2.82 -5.23 -8.40
C ILE A 354 -3.63 -6.13 -9.33
N GLY A 355 -3.15 -6.38 -10.54
CA GLY A 355 -3.70 -7.41 -11.39
C GLY A 355 -4.26 -6.99 -12.73
N MET A 356 -3.96 -5.79 -13.25
CA MET A 356 -4.34 -5.44 -14.62
C MET A 356 -3.81 -6.45 -15.63
N PHE A 357 -2.61 -6.98 -15.39
CA PHE A 357 -1.99 -8.08 -16.14
C PHE A 357 -1.87 -9.31 -15.24
N SER A 358 -2.96 -9.66 -14.57
CA SER A 358 -2.98 -10.58 -13.45
C SER A 358 -2.46 -11.96 -13.79
N GLN A 359 -2.76 -12.46 -14.99
CA GLN A 359 -2.33 -13.80 -15.38
C GLN A 359 -0.81 -13.88 -15.52
N GLN A 360 -0.17 -12.92 -16.17
CA GLN A 360 1.28 -12.87 -16.26
C GLN A 360 1.91 -12.54 -14.91
N TRP A 361 1.36 -11.57 -14.18
CA TRP A 361 1.86 -11.19 -12.87
C TRP A 361 1.87 -12.39 -11.92
N VAL A 362 0.75 -13.08 -11.81
CA VAL A 362 0.64 -14.26 -10.96
C VAL A 362 1.55 -15.40 -11.43
N THR A 363 1.72 -15.59 -12.73
CA THR A 363 2.57 -16.65 -13.28
C THR A 363 4.06 -16.36 -13.08
N VAL A 364 4.48 -15.12 -13.27
CA VAL A 364 5.89 -14.69 -13.15
C VAL A 364 6.26 -14.47 -11.69
N GLN A 365 5.32 -13.99 -10.86
CA GLN A 365 5.53 -13.64 -9.46
C GLN A 365 5.05 -14.71 -8.47
N ASP A 366 4.52 -15.81 -8.95
CA ASP A 366 4.07 -16.95 -8.14
C ASP A 366 5.07 -17.37 -7.03
N PRO A 367 6.38 -17.45 -7.32
CA PRO A 367 7.37 -17.79 -6.30
C PRO A 367 7.42 -16.84 -5.12
N LEU A 368 7.08 -15.56 -5.34
CA LEU A 368 7.08 -14.55 -4.27
C LEU A 368 5.82 -14.59 -3.44
N ILE A 369 4.70 -14.81 -4.08
CA ILE A 369 3.41 -14.80 -3.38
C ILE A 369 3.18 -16.13 -2.68
N GLY A 370 3.90 -17.18 -3.06
CA GLY A 370 3.73 -18.52 -2.49
C GLY A 370 2.36 -19.13 -2.73
N LEU A 371 1.66 -18.70 -3.78
CA LEU A 371 0.30 -19.13 -4.07
C LEU A 371 0.21 -20.53 -4.69
N LYS A 372 1.33 -21.05 -5.22
CA LYS A 372 1.38 -22.41 -5.77
C LYS A 372 2.40 -23.27 -5.02
N PRO A 373 2.09 -24.56 -4.79
CA PRO A 373 3.01 -25.47 -4.13
C PRO A 373 4.38 -25.55 -4.82
N GLN A 374 4.39 -25.46 -6.15
CA GLN A 374 5.60 -25.49 -6.96
C GLN A 374 6.42 -24.21 -6.87
N SER A 375 5.80 -23.11 -6.44
CA SER A 375 6.46 -21.80 -6.32
C SER A 375 7.21 -21.60 -5.02
N LEU A 376 7.15 -22.54 -4.09
CA LEU A 376 7.99 -22.56 -2.89
C LEU A 376 9.46 -22.94 -3.17
N MET A 377 9.82 -23.12 -4.43
CA MET A 377 11.22 -23.21 -4.85
C MET A 377 11.82 -21.80 -4.86
N PRO A 378 12.62 -21.40 -3.86
CA PRO A 378 13.07 -20.02 -3.68
C PRO A 378 14.18 -19.60 -4.63
N LEU A 379 14.33 -20.24 -5.78
CA LEU A 379 15.49 -20.13 -6.64
C LEU A 379 15.24 -19.48 -7.99
N THR A 380 14.05 -18.94 -8.22
CA THR A 380 13.83 -18.15 -9.43
C THR A 380 14.18 -16.70 -9.12
N PHE A 381 15.35 -16.28 -9.54
CA PHE A 381 15.73 -14.86 -9.57
C PHE A 381 14.65 -14.08 -10.31
N GLN A 382 14.09 -13.07 -9.67
CA GLN A 382 13.15 -12.18 -10.31
C GLN A 382 13.85 -11.45 -11.45
N LYS A 383 13.14 -11.31 -12.54
CA LYS A 383 13.58 -10.45 -13.65
C LYS A 383 12.67 -9.23 -13.70
N PRO A 384 13.23 -8.05 -13.95
CA PRO A 384 12.42 -6.87 -14.17
C PRO A 384 11.35 -7.10 -15.22
N PHE A 385 10.14 -6.64 -14.92
CA PHE A 385 8.98 -6.80 -15.80
C PHE A 385 9.17 -6.02 -17.09
N SER A 386 8.91 -6.65 -18.24
CA SER A 386 9.05 -5.98 -19.54
C SER A 386 7.81 -5.19 -19.90
N VAL A 387 7.93 -3.86 -19.96
CA VAL A 387 6.86 -2.95 -20.37
C VAL A 387 6.33 -3.30 -21.77
N ALA A 388 7.22 -3.56 -22.73
CA ALA A 388 6.82 -3.93 -24.09
C ALA A 388 6.00 -5.22 -24.14
N LYS A 389 6.37 -6.22 -23.32
CA LYS A 389 5.60 -7.46 -23.23
C LYS A 389 4.21 -7.22 -22.61
N ALA A 390 4.14 -6.37 -21.59
CA ALA A 390 2.85 -6.01 -21.00
C ALA A 390 1.94 -5.33 -22.02
N GLN A 391 2.45 -4.37 -22.76
CA GLN A 391 1.70 -3.71 -23.83
C GLN A 391 1.28 -4.68 -24.93
N GLN A 392 2.16 -5.59 -25.32
CA GLN A 392 1.86 -6.60 -26.34
C GLN A 392 0.82 -7.61 -25.87
N ASN A 393 0.84 -8.01 -24.60
CA ASN A 393 0.10 -9.17 -24.08
C ASN A 393 -1.14 -8.81 -23.27
N SER A 394 -1.35 -7.51 -22.98
CA SER A 394 -2.49 -7.06 -22.20
C SER A 394 -3.31 -5.98 -22.88
N VAL A 395 -4.57 -6.31 -23.16
CA VAL A 395 -5.57 -5.34 -23.65
C VAL A 395 -5.95 -4.38 -22.52
N TYR A 396 -6.03 -4.86 -21.29
CA TYR A 396 -6.31 -4.00 -20.12
C TYR A 396 -5.21 -2.96 -19.89
N TRP A 397 -3.95 -3.33 -20.11
CA TRP A 397 -2.86 -2.35 -20.09
C TRP A 397 -3.11 -1.22 -21.09
N MET A 398 -3.33 -1.59 -22.35
CA MET A 398 -3.53 -0.60 -23.41
C MET A 398 -4.77 0.25 -23.17
N ALA A 399 -5.89 -0.36 -22.76
CA ALA A 399 -7.10 0.37 -22.40
C ALA A 399 -6.90 1.31 -21.21
N THR A 400 -6.05 0.97 -20.25
CA THR A 400 -5.67 1.87 -19.16
C THR A 400 -4.81 3.02 -19.68
N GLN A 401 -3.84 2.73 -20.53
CA GLN A 401 -2.96 3.76 -21.11
C GLN A 401 -3.74 4.83 -21.87
N GLU A 402 -4.76 4.44 -22.63
CA GLU A 402 -5.65 5.37 -23.35
C GLU A 402 -6.47 6.29 -22.42
N ARG A 403 -6.64 5.92 -21.15
CA ARG A 403 -7.38 6.68 -20.14
C ARG A 403 -6.53 7.69 -19.37
N LEU A 404 -5.22 7.58 -19.44
CA LEU A 404 -4.32 8.33 -18.58
C LEU A 404 -4.41 9.85 -18.77
N GLU A 405 -4.58 10.30 -20.00
CA GLU A 405 -4.69 11.74 -20.28
C GLU A 405 -5.93 12.33 -19.61
N ASN A 406 -7.05 11.62 -19.65
CA ASN A 406 -8.29 12.05 -19.00
C ASN A 406 -8.14 12.09 -17.46
N ILE A 407 -7.46 11.09 -16.87
CA ILE A 407 -7.14 11.08 -15.43
C ILE A 407 -6.28 12.32 -15.08
N LYS A 408 -5.30 12.66 -15.91
CA LYS A 408 -4.47 13.86 -15.72
C LYS A 408 -5.29 15.14 -15.74
N GLN A 409 -6.17 15.28 -16.72
CA GLN A 409 -7.03 16.46 -16.80
C GLN A 409 -7.90 16.56 -15.54
N PHE A 410 -8.46 15.46 -15.06
CA PHE A 410 -9.21 15.45 -13.82
C PHE A 410 -8.34 15.86 -12.61
N PHE A 411 -7.14 15.31 -12.47
CA PHE A 411 -6.25 15.66 -11.35
C PHE A 411 -5.86 17.15 -11.34
N ARG A 412 -5.71 17.78 -12.50
CA ARG A 412 -5.40 19.21 -12.60
C ARG A 412 -6.54 20.12 -12.13
N ARG A 413 -7.78 19.59 -12.06
CA ARG A 413 -8.94 20.34 -11.56
C ARG A 413 -9.02 20.38 -10.04
N LEU A 414 -8.28 19.51 -9.35
CA LEU A 414 -8.37 19.38 -7.92
C LEU A 414 -7.47 20.41 -7.23
N GLY A 415 -8.03 21.10 -6.27
CA GLY A 415 -7.37 22.14 -5.50
C GLY A 415 -7.28 21.81 -4.01
N PRO A 416 -6.58 22.67 -3.26
CA PRO A 416 -6.47 22.54 -1.82
C PRO A 416 -7.83 22.62 -1.13
N MET A 417 -7.93 21.97 0.03
CA MET A 417 -9.09 22.01 0.91
C MET A 417 -8.65 22.69 2.21
N HIS A 418 -8.95 23.96 2.37
CA HIS A 418 -8.52 24.72 3.54
C HIS A 418 -9.43 24.46 4.74
N LEU A 419 -8.86 24.41 5.93
CA LEU A 419 -9.61 24.20 7.19
C LEU A 419 -10.63 25.31 7.41
N GLU A 420 -10.31 26.54 7.07
CA GLU A 420 -11.20 27.70 7.21
C GLU A 420 -12.51 27.56 6.43
N ASP A 421 -12.52 26.75 5.34
CA ASP A 421 -13.68 26.49 4.50
C ASP A 421 -14.52 25.30 5.01
N ALA A 422 -13.99 24.55 5.96
CA ALA A 422 -14.69 23.41 6.54
C ALA A 422 -15.74 23.84 7.59
N PRO A 423 -16.84 23.10 7.79
CA PRO A 423 -17.85 23.43 8.78
C PRO A 423 -17.27 23.56 10.20
N GLY A 424 -17.30 24.78 10.76
CA GLY A 424 -16.68 25.09 12.06
C GLY A 424 -15.16 25.05 12.06
N GLY A 425 -14.53 24.90 10.90
CA GLY A 425 -13.07 24.81 10.77
C GLY A 425 -12.32 26.07 11.22
N ALA A 426 -12.88 27.23 10.92
CA ALA A 426 -12.30 28.53 11.33
C ALA A 426 -12.17 28.68 12.88
N ASP A 427 -12.94 27.92 13.66
CA ASP A 427 -12.87 27.97 15.13
C ASP A 427 -11.65 27.23 15.69
N TYR A 428 -11.01 26.36 14.88
CA TYR A 428 -9.77 25.66 15.23
C TYR A 428 -8.51 26.49 14.94
N ILE A 429 -8.65 27.59 14.22
CA ILE A 429 -7.54 28.48 13.87
C ILE A 429 -7.50 29.64 14.86
N THR A 430 -6.31 29.94 15.38
CA THR A 430 -6.15 31.06 16.32
C THR A 430 -6.58 32.40 15.68
N LYS A 431 -7.27 33.22 16.45
CA LYS A 431 -7.60 34.62 16.10
C LYS A 431 -6.54 35.62 16.58
N ASP A 432 -5.51 35.12 17.28
CA ASP A 432 -4.39 35.96 17.73
C ASP A 432 -3.38 36.11 16.57
N GLU A 433 -3.40 37.27 15.96
CA GLU A 433 -2.51 37.60 14.86
C GLU A 433 -1.02 37.53 15.25
N SER A 434 -0.70 37.76 16.51
CA SER A 434 0.69 37.69 16.98
C SER A 434 1.19 36.23 16.97
N VAL A 435 0.36 35.29 17.41
CA VAL A 435 0.64 33.87 17.36
C VAL A 435 0.74 33.39 15.90
N MET A 436 -0.20 33.81 15.04
CA MET A 436 -0.18 33.43 13.63
C MET A 436 1.07 33.95 12.92
N ASN A 437 1.42 35.21 13.12
CA ASN A 437 2.63 35.81 12.54
C ASN A 437 3.90 35.14 13.07
N ARG A 438 3.92 34.78 14.37
CA ARG A 438 5.04 34.00 14.92
C ARG A 438 5.14 32.64 14.25
N GLY A 439 4.03 31.93 14.05
CA GLY A 439 3.99 30.64 13.34
C GLY A 439 4.52 30.73 11.92
N LYS A 440 4.14 31.78 11.18
CA LYS A 440 4.69 32.05 9.84
C LYS A 440 6.20 32.25 9.85
N ILE A 441 6.71 33.03 10.81
CA ILE A 441 8.16 33.27 10.94
C ILE A 441 8.90 31.96 11.27
N VAL A 442 8.39 31.19 12.21
CA VAL A 442 8.98 29.88 12.58
C VAL A 442 8.98 28.93 11.38
N PHE A 443 7.89 28.87 10.62
CA PHE A 443 7.80 28.08 9.40
C PHE A 443 8.84 28.54 8.36
N ALA A 444 8.95 29.83 8.14
CA ALA A 444 9.93 30.43 7.22
C ALA A 444 11.37 30.02 7.57
N GLU A 445 11.72 30.08 8.85
CA GLU A 445 13.08 29.83 9.33
C GLU A 445 13.47 28.36 9.43
N SER A 446 12.47 27.45 9.58
CA SER A 446 12.73 26.07 9.95
C SER A 446 12.15 25.04 8.99
N CYS A 447 11.21 25.42 8.11
CA CYS A 447 10.44 24.48 7.29
C CYS A 447 10.42 24.84 5.80
N ALA A 448 10.34 26.13 5.47
CA ALA A 448 10.06 26.60 4.12
C ALA A 448 11.13 26.21 3.08
N SER A 449 12.39 26.04 3.48
CA SER A 449 13.46 25.60 2.58
C SER A 449 13.16 24.25 1.93
N CYS A 450 12.46 23.36 2.65
CA CYS A 450 12.00 22.06 2.14
C CYS A 450 10.52 22.09 1.72
N HIS A 451 9.68 22.82 2.45
CA HIS A 451 8.23 22.81 2.30
C HIS A 451 7.68 24.08 1.61
N SER A 452 8.37 24.56 0.58
CA SER A 452 7.88 25.58 -0.33
C SER A 452 8.39 25.33 -1.74
N SER A 453 7.54 25.53 -2.75
CA SER A 453 7.99 25.57 -4.15
C SER A 453 8.51 26.93 -4.56
N LYS A 454 8.24 27.97 -3.77
CA LYS A 454 8.84 29.28 -3.91
C LYS A 454 10.20 29.25 -3.23
N GLN A 455 11.26 29.32 -4.02
CA GLN A 455 12.65 29.22 -3.58
C GLN A 455 13.42 30.50 -3.90
N PRO A 456 14.49 30.84 -3.15
CA PRO A 456 15.33 31.96 -3.48
C PRO A 456 15.84 31.88 -4.92
N PRO A 457 15.83 33.01 -5.68
CA PRO A 457 16.41 33.02 -7.02
C PRO A 457 17.89 32.61 -6.99
N GLN A 458 18.32 31.87 -8.00
CA GLN A 458 19.72 31.48 -8.12
C GLN A 458 20.62 32.71 -8.15
N GLY A 459 21.63 32.75 -7.30
CA GLY A 459 22.52 33.90 -7.17
C GLY A 459 21.98 35.05 -6.29
N SER A 460 20.89 34.82 -5.55
CA SER A 460 20.42 35.76 -4.54
C SER A 460 21.54 36.11 -3.53
N THR A 461 21.67 37.37 -3.19
CA THR A 461 22.56 37.84 -2.12
C THR A 461 21.84 38.02 -0.77
N VAL A 462 20.53 37.82 -0.75
CA VAL A 462 19.73 37.86 0.47
C VAL A 462 19.96 36.54 1.24
N ASP A 463 20.13 36.66 2.55
CA ASP A 463 20.17 35.50 3.43
C ASP A 463 18.93 34.62 3.23
N GLU A 464 19.11 33.33 3.17
CA GLU A 464 18.03 32.39 2.82
C GLU A 464 16.86 32.47 3.82
N LYS A 465 17.14 32.57 5.11
CA LYS A 465 16.10 32.67 6.15
C LYS A 465 15.35 34.00 6.02
N GLU A 466 16.06 35.09 5.75
CA GLU A 466 15.45 36.37 5.56
C GLU A 466 14.58 36.39 4.30
N TRP A 467 15.03 35.73 3.22
CA TRP A 467 14.24 35.60 2.00
C TRP A 467 12.92 34.85 2.29
N PHE A 468 13.00 33.70 2.99
CA PHE A 468 11.80 32.95 3.35
C PHE A 468 10.89 33.72 4.31
N ARG A 469 11.42 34.51 5.26
CA ARG A 469 10.58 35.37 6.10
C ARG A 469 9.77 36.36 5.27
N GLN A 470 10.41 36.98 4.30
CA GLN A 470 9.74 37.92 3.40
C GLN A 470 8.69 37.25 2.53
N GLU A 471 8.96 36.02 2.08
CA GLU A 471 8.07 35.27 1.20
C GLU A 471 6.86 34.72 1.97
N VAL A 472 7.08 34.07 3.10
CA VAL A 472 6.00 33.42 3.90
C VAL A 472 5.02 34.46 4.49
N LEU A 473 5.49 35.66 4.77
CA LEU A 473 4.63 36.73 5.28
C LEU A 473 3.73 37.35 4.23
N LYS A 474 3.97 37.13 2.93
CA LYS A 474 3.11 37.63 1.87
C LYS A 474 1.71 37.01 1.94
N PRO A 475 0.64 37.78 1.65
CA PRO A 475 -0.73 37.25 1.63
C PRO A 475 -0.93 36.10 0.63
N ASP A 476 -0.21 36.16 -0.49
CA ASP A 476 -0.25 35.19 -1.60
C ASP A 476 0.78 34.06 -1.48
N PHE A 477 1.35 33.84 -0.29
CA PHE A 477 2.35 32.79 -0.10
C PHE A 477 1.82 31.40 -0.49
N ARG A 478 0.56 31.10 -0.17
CA ARG A 478 -0.08 29.82 -0.51
C ARG A 478 -0.42 29.70 -2.01
N ASP A 479 -0.57 30.83 -2.72
CA ASP A 479 -0.98 30.83 -4.11
C ASP A 479 0.11 30.26 -5.01
N ASN A 480 -0.26 29.29 -5.85
CA ASN A 480 0.69 28.59 -6.73
C ASN A 480 1.91 28.01 -6.00
N ASN A 481 1.81 27.75 -4.71
CA ASN A 481 2.83 27.12 -3.91
C ASN A 481 2.48 25.63 -3.71
N PHE A 482 3.34 24.75 -4.19
CA PHE A 482 3.15 23.31 -4.01
C PHE A 482 3.50 22.83 -2.60
N LEU A 483 4.04 23.69 -1.75
CA LEU A 483 4.49 23.39 -0.37
C LEU A 483 5.47 22.20 -0.30
N SER A 484 6.33 22.08 -1.28
CA SER A 484 7.47 21.17 -1.37
C SER A 484 8.48 21.75 -2.38
N ASN A 485 9.74 21.40 -2.26
CA ASN A 485 10.79 21.85 -3.20
C ASN A 485 11.23 20.77 -4.20
N GLU A 486 10.65 19.56 -4.15
CA GLU A 486 10.98 18.42 -5.02
C GLU A 486 12.45 17.93 -4.94
N VAL A 487 13.26 18.44 -4.04
CA VAL A 487 14.65 18.00 -3.84
C VAL A 487 14.67 16.68 -3.10
N ARG A 488 15.59 15.80 -3.48
CA ARG A 488 15.80 14.51 -2.81
C ARG A 488 16.82 14.67 -1.68
N TYR A 489 16.37 14.38 -0.47
CA TYR A 489 17.19 14.44 0.75
C TYR A 489 17.48 13.03 1.26
N PRO A 490 18.73 12.73 1.67
CA PRO A 490 19.04 11.44 2.27
C PRO A 490 18.34 11.27 3.62
N VAL A 491 17.84 10.08 3.89
CA VAL A 491 17.15 9.79 5.17
C VAL A 491 18.08 9.96 6.38
N THR A 492 19.37 9.83 6.19
CA THR A 492 20.39 10.09 7.23
C THR A 492 20.42 11.55 7.67
N ASP A 493 20.08 12.49 6.81
CA ASP A 493 19.99 13.92 7.13
C ASP A 493 18.62 14.25 7.74
N ILE A 494 17.55 13.68 7.19
CA ILE A 494 16.18 13.92 7.66
C ILE A 494 15.93 13.20 8.97
N LYS A 495 16.51 12.01 9.17
CA LYS A 495 16.33 11.14 10.33
C LYS A 495 14.85 10.81 10.60
N THR A 496 14.13 10.44 9.54
CA THR A 496 12.74 9.99 9.59
C THR A 496 12.66 8.48 9.37
N ASN A 497 11.44 7.95 9.38
CA ASN A 497 11.20 6.56 8.98
C ASN A 497 11.79 6.30 7.59
N SER A 498 12.71 5.35 7.51
CA SER A 498 13.51 5.09 6.30
C SER A 498 12.90 4.06 5.36
N ALA A 499 11.89 3.39 5.80
CA ALA A 499 11.36 2.21 5.19
C ALA A 499 11.00 2.35 3.72
N ARG A 500 10.20 3.36 3.39
CA ARG A 500 9.75 3.54 2.03
C ARG A 500 10.86 4.02 1.10
N ALA A 501 11.78 4.80 1.60
CA ALA A 501 12.94 5.24 0.83
C ALA A 501 13.89 4.09 0.50
N LEU A 502 13.95 3.07 1.35
CA LEU A 502 14.77 1.88 1.15
C LEU A 502 14.01 0.79 0.38
N GLY A 503 12.74 0.58 0.67
CA GLY A 503 11.89 -0.41 0.01
C GLY A 503 11.30 0.06 -1.32
N THR A 504 12.10 0.70 -2.15
CA THR A 504 11.67 1.30 -3.41
C THR A 504 11.72 0.32 -4.59
N ASN A 505 10.89 0.56 -5.59
CA ASN A 505 10.96 -0.14 -6.88
C ASN A 505 12.25 0.13 -7.66
N ALA A 506 12.98 1.19 -7.31
CA ALA A 506 14.27 1.53 -7.92
C ALA A 506 15.41 0.63 -7.45
N GLU A 507 15.14 -0.28 -6.51
CA GLU A 507 16.11 -1.27 -6.09
C GLU A 507 16.51 -2.16 -7.25
N LYS A 508 17.84 -2.29 -7.48
CA LYS A 508 18.39 -2.99 -8.62
C LYS A 508 17.90 -4.44 -8.70
N GLY A 509 17.34 -4.79 -9.85
CA GLY A 509 16.79 -6.13 -10.09
C GLY A 509 15.40 -6.34 -9.50
N HIS A 510 14.79 -5.31 -8.92
CA HIS A 510 13.40 -5.38 -8.48
C HIS A 510 12.46 -5.65 -9.66
N VAL A 511 11.39 -6.39 -9.44
CA VAL A 511 10.44 -6.76 -10.51
C VAL A 511 9.91 -5.56 -11.29
N TRP A 512 9.76 -4.40 -10.65
CA TRP A 512 9.28 -3.15 -11.23
C TRP A 512 10.41 -2.16 -11.58
N ASP A 513 11.66 -2.61 -11.61
CA ASP A 513 12.83 -1.80 -11.88
C ASP A 513 12.71 -0.98 -13.18
N ASN A 514 12.10 -1.56 -14.20
CA ASN A 514 11.86 -0.89 -15.48
C ASN A 514 10.92 0.32 -15.44
N PHE A 515 10.20 0.52 -14.32
CA PHE A 515 9.30 1.64 -14.10
C PHE A 515 9.93 2.72 -13.22
N SER A 516 11.19 2.57 -12.87
CA SER A 516 11.87 3.45 -11.94
C SER A 516 12.76 4.45 -12.64
N SER A 517 13.07 5.55 -11.94
CA SER A 517 13.96 6.60 -12.44
C SER A 517 15.41 6.16 -12.38
N GLU A 518 16.12 6.18 -13.49
CA GLU A 518 17.57 5.97 -13.53
C GLU A 518 18.31 7.11 -12.84
N THR A 519 17.80 8.33 -12.90
CA THR A 519 18.34 9.49 -12.16
C THR A 519 18.34 9.22 -10.65
N TYR A 520 17.31 8.56 -10.14
CA TYR A 520 17.27 8.15 -8.74
C TYR A 520 18.26 7.01 -8.46
N LYS A 521 18.30 6.00 -9.29
CA LYS A 521 19.20 4.85 -9.14
C LYS A 521 20.69 5.22 -9.23
N ASP A 522 21.02 6.28 -9.95
CA ASP A 522 22.37 6.81 -10.06
C ASP A 522 22.85 7.54 -8.79
N LEU A 523 21.96 7.83 -7.84
CA LEU A 523 22.34 8.42 -6.55
C LEU A 523 23.17 7.43 -5.72
N LYS A 524 24.05 7.97 -4.90
CA LYS A 524 24.85 7.15 -3.97
C LYS A 524 23.97 6.66 -2.82
N PRO A 525 24.12 5.42 -2.36
CA PRO A 525 23.51 4.96 -1.13
C PRO A 525 23.83 5.91 0.04
N VAL A 526 22.86 6.17 0.90
CA VAL A 526 22.99 7.12 2.03
C VAL A 526 23.93 6.62 3.14
N GLY A 527 24.39 5.39 3.06
CA GLY A 527 25.27 4.79 4.07
C GLY A 527 24.49 4.15 5.21
N VAL A 528 25.10 4.19 6.41
CA VAL A 528 24.53 3.56 7.60
C VAL A 528 23.41 4.40 8.18
N ILE A 529 22.28 3.76 8.44
CA ILE A 529 21.11 4.35 9.10
C ILE A 529 21.06 3.80 10.53
N GLU A 530 21.10 4.69 11.52
CA GLU A 530 20.92 4.32 12.93
C GLU A 530 19.43 4.16 13.21
N CYS A 531 18.99 2.92 13.47
CA CYS A 531 17.61 2.61 13.77
C CYS A 531 17.40 2.36 15.27
N ASN A 532 16.24 2.75 15.79
CA ASN A 532 15.81 2.54 17.18
C ASN A 532 16.82 2.99 18.24
N LYS A 533 17.53 4.07 17.98
CA LYS A 533 18.59 4.61 18.87
C LYS A 533 18.06 4.83 20.29
N GLY A 534 18.83 4.33 21.27
CA GLY A 534 18.49 4.42 22.69
C GLY A 534 17.43 3.40 23.16
N THR A 535 17.03 2.45 22.31
CA THR A 535 16.15 1.35 22.69
C THR A 535 16.92 0.03 22.80
N PRO A 536 16.35 -1.02 23.44
CA PRO A 536 16.96 -2.35 23.43
C PRO A 536 17.11 -2.97 22.03
N TYR A 537 16.53 -2.38 21.00
CA TYR A 537 16.54 -2.84 19.62
C TYR A 537 17.32 -1.89 18.70
N GLU A 538 18.23 -1.11 19.27
CA GLU A 538 19.13 -0.26 18.48
C GLU A 538 20.01 -1.11 17.56
N PHE A 539 20.11 -0.69 16.29
CA PHE A 539 20.92 -1.35 15.28
C PHE A 539 21.30 -0.38 14.15
N GLU A 540 22.32 -0.76 13.41
CA GLU A 540 22.75 -0.08 12.20
C GLU A 540 22.24 -0.85 10.96
N PHE A 541 21.65 -0.14 10.03
CA PHE A 541 21.17 -0.68 8.76
C PHE A 541 21.92 -0.06 7.59
N ASN A 542 22.42 -0.90 6.68
CA ASN A 542 23.01 -0.46 5.44
C ASN A 542 21.99 -0.58 4.32
N ALA A 543 21.77 0.51 3.58
CA ALA A 543 20.88 0.49 2.44
C ALA A 543 21.36 -0.53 1.40
N PRO A 544 20.46 -1.38 0.86
CA PRO A 544 20.83 -2.30 -0.20
C PRO A 544 21.13 -1.55 -1.51
N ASP A 545 21.88 -2.17 -2.41
CA ASP A 545 22.15 -1.66 -3.74
C ASP A 545 20.86 -1.34 -4.50
N GLY A 546 20.74 -0.08 -4.95
CA GLY A 546 19.55 0.41 -5.65
C GLY A 546 18.46 0.97 -4.74
N GLY A 547 18.39 0.57 -3.47
CA GLY A 547 17.59 1.22 -2.45
C GLY A 547 18.38 2.35 -1.81
N VAL A 548 18.55 3.45 -2.53
CA VAL A 548 19.55 4.48 -2.16
C VAL A 548 19.17 5.35 -0.96
N GLY A 549 17.89 5.36 -0.52
CA GLY A 549 17.50 5.94 0.77
C GLY A 549 17.21 7.44 0.76
N TYR A 550 16.55 7.97 -0.26
CA TYR A 550 16.20 9.39 -0.37
C TYR A 550 14.70 9.61 -0.33
N TYR A 551 14.31 10.75 0.24
CA TYR A 551 12.94 11.27 0.20
C TYR A 551 12.87 12.62 -0.48
N ARG A 552 11.75 12.91 -1.14
CA ARG A 552 11.31 14.26 -1.41
C ARG A 552 10.44 14.76 -0.26
N PRO A 553 10.50 16.06 0.10
CA PRO A 553 9.56 16.61 1.07
C PRO A 553 8.12 16.42 0.59
N PRO A 554 7.23 15.91 1.42
CA PRO A 554 5.82 15.82 1.05
C PRO A 554 5.21 17.22 0.95
N SER A 555 4.21 17.37 0.06
CA SER A 555 3.39 18.58 0.04
C SER A 555 2.62 18.71 1.36
N LEU A 556 2.59 19.92 1.91
CA LEU A 556 1.81 20.25 3.10
C LEU A 556 0.41 20.81 2.77
N ILE A 557 0.01 20.80 1.49
CA ILE A 557 -1.33 21.23 1.09
C ILE A 557 -2.37 20.39 1.80
N SER A 558 -3.32 21.05 2.45
CA SER A 558 -4.43 20.43 3.20
C SER A 558 -3.97 19.45 4.29
N ILE A 559 -2.80 19.69 4.90
CA ILE A 559 -2.18 18.79 5.88
C ILE A 559 -3.08 18.51 7.08
N TRP A 560 -3.95 19.45 7.48
CA TRP A 560 -4.89 19.31 8.58
C TRP A 560 -5.84 18.11 8.40
N SER A 561 -6.11 17.73 7.14
CA SER A 561 -7.04 16.66 6.81
C SER A 561 -6.38 15.30 6.58
N SER A 562 -5.04 15.22 6.59
CA SER A 562 -4.29 14.05 6.14
C SER A 562 -3.56 13.28 7.24
N ALA A 563 -3.76 13.65 8.51
CA ALA A 563 -3.24 12.87 9.64
C ALA A 563 -4.01 11.55 9.82
N PRO A 564 -3.38 10.49 10.36
CA PRO A 564 -1.99 10.36 10.82
C PRO A 564 -0.95 10.52 9.71
N PHE A 565 0.27 10.96 10.08
CA PHE A 565 1.31 11.26 9.10
C PHE A 565 2.16 10.04 8.75
N PHE A 566 3.05 10.26 7.77
CA PHE A 566 3.88 9.30 7.09
C PHE A 566 3.14 8.39 6.11
N HIS A 567 3.93 7.70 5.32
CA HIS A 567 3.45 6.79 4.28
C HIS A 567 2.64 5.60 4.83
N ASN A 568 2.89 5.22 6.08
CA ASN A 568 2.22 4.11 6.75
C ASN A 568 1.29 4.58 7.88
N ASN A 569 0.97 5.87 7.95
CA ASN A 569 0.13 6.48 9.00
C ASN A 569 0.65 6.22 10.43
N ALA A 570 1.95 6.05 10.61
CA ALA A 570 2.52 5.64 11.89
C ALA A 570 2.64 6.78 12.92
N LEU A 571 2.60 8.04 12.49
CA LEU A 571 2.74 9.20 13.37
C LEU A 571 1.41 9.92 13.60
N GLY A 572 0.85 9.71 14.76
CA GLY A 572 -0.42 10.28 15.20
C GLY A 572 -1.42 9.22 15.61
N LYS A 573 -2.48 9.64 16.29
CA LYS A 573 -3.53 8.71 16.69
C LYS A 573 -4.49 8.46 15.51
N PHE A 574 -4.91 7.21 15.38
CA PHE A 574 -6.02 6.87 14.50
C PHE A 574 -7.34 7.38 15.10
N THR A 575 -8.16 8.02 14.29
CA THR A 575 -9.55 8.32 14.59
C THR A 575 -10.41 7.73 13.48
N ASP A 576 -11.55 7.13 13.83
CA ASP A 576 -12.55 6.65 12.87
C ASP A 576 -13.66 7.69 12.63
N ASP A 577 -13.42 8.92 13.08
CA ASP A 577 -14.31 10.05 12.92
C ASP A 577 -13.89 10.94 11.73
N PRO A 578 -14.63 10.93 10.61
CA PRO A 578 -14.32 11.75 9.43
C PRO A 578 -14.74 13.22 9.56
N SER A 579 -15.33 13.62 10.69
CA SER A 579 -15.69 15.00 10.96
C SER A 579 -14.46 15.92 11.01
N VAL A 580 -14.69 17.23 10.92
CA VAL A 580 -13.62 18.22 11.11
C VAL A 580 -12.96 18.04 12.49
N LYS A 581 -13.75 17.74 13.52
CA LYS A 581 -13.23 17.46 14.85
C LYS A 581 -12.30 16.24 14.87
N GLY A 582 -12.72 15.11 14.30
CA GLY A 582 -11.92 13.89 14.28
C GLY A 582 -10.59 14.08 13.51
N ARG A 583 -10.63 14.80 12.39
CA ARG A 583 -9.43 15.14 11.62
C ARG A 583 -8.49 16.06 12.39
N MET A 584 -9.04 17.08 13.07
CA MET A 584 -8.24 17.99 13.91
C MET A 584 -7.65 17.29 15.13
N ASP A 585 -8.37 16.35 15.73
CA ASP A 585 -7.84 15.53 16.82
C ASP A 585 -6.65 14.68 16.37
N ALA A 586 -6.72 14.08 15.17
CA ALA A 586 -5.60 13.36 14.57
C ALA A 586 -4.43 14.28 14.18
N PHE A 587 -4.73 15.43 13.55
CA PHE A 587 -3.73 16.41 13.15
C PHE A 587 -2.94 16.96 14.35
N ASN A 588 -3.65 17.39 15.41
CA ASN A 588 -3.00 17.96 16.57
C ASN A 588 -2.09 16.94 17.27
N ASP A 589 -2.54 15.68 17.42
CA ASP A 589 -1.73 14.61 17.99
C ASP A 589 -0.49 14.30 17.11
N ALA A 590 -0.66 14.23 15.80
CA ALA A 590 0.43 13.96 14.87
C ALA A 590 1.46 15.11 14.81
N ALA A 591 0.99 16.36 14.76
CA ALA A 591 1.85 17.54 14.76
C ALA A 591 2.61 17.67 16.08
N GLU A 592 1.95 17.37 17.21
CA GLU A 592 2.60 17.36 18.51
C GLU A 592 3.69 16.29 18.60
N LYS A 593 3.40 15.05 18.20
CA LYS A 593 4.41 13.96 18.16
C LYS A 593 5.55 14.24 17.17
N LEU A 594 5.29 15.00 16.11
CA LEU A 594 6.33 15.41 15.17
C LEU A 594 7.32 16.38 15.83
N LEU A 595 6.82 17.38 16.57
CA LEU A 595 7.63 18.47 17.14
C LEU A 595 8.17 18.15 18.55
N TRP A 596 7.55 17.23 19.28
CA TRP A 596 8.00 16.74 20.60
C TRP A 596 8.33 15.25 20.51
N PRO A 597 9.57 14.87 20.14
CA PRO A 597 9.98 13.47 19.96
C PRO A 597 9.72 12.57 21.18
N GLU A 598 9.79 13.14 22.39
CA GLU A 598 9.52 12.44 23.65
C GLU A 598 8.06 11.98 23.80
N LYS A 599 7.15 12.49 22.99
CA LYS A 599 5.73 12.06 22.96
C LYS A 599 5.48 10.93 21.97
N ARG A 600 6.48 10.57 21.15
CA ARG A 600 6.36 9.46 20.21
C ARG A 600 6.32 8.14 20.97
N GLU A 601 5.40 7.28 20.59
CA GLU A 601 5.28 5.95 21.19
C GLU A 601 6.28 4.98 20.56
N ASN A 602 6.60 3.90 21.30
CA ASN A 602 7.45 2.84 20.77
C ASN A 602 6.70 2.03 19.71
N THR A 603 7.30 1.86 18.56
CA THR A 603 6.70 1.26 17.37
C THR A 603 7.14 -0.16 17.08
N ILE A 604 7.91 -0.75 17.95
CA ILE A 604 8.23 -2.18 17.81
C ILE A 604 7.01 -2.97 18.23
N TRP A 605 6.24 -3.44 17.25
CA TRP A 605 5.09 -4.30 17.50
C TRP A 605 5.53 -5.74 17.75
N ARG A 606 4.83 -6.38 18.69
CA ARG A 606 5.21 -7.69 19.18
C ARG A 606 4.02 -8.63 19.13
N THR A 607 4.30 -9.93 19.01
CA THR A 607 3.25 -10.94 19.16
C THR A 607 2.58 -10.80 20.53
N SER A 608 1.25 -10.76 20.52
CA SER A 608 0.41 -10.64 21.73
C SER A 608 0.18 -12.00 22.39
N GLN A 609 0.33 -13.10 21.65
CA GLN A 609 0.15 -14.46 22.10
C GLN A 609 1.15 -15.40 21.41
N GLU A 610 1.30 -16.61 21.94
CA GLU A 610 2.04 -17.67 21.25
C GLU A 610 1.34 -17.99 19.92
N CYS A 611 2.08 -18.03 18.83
CA CYS A 611 1.52 -18.25 17.51
C CYS A 611 2.39 -19.17 16.65
N TYR A 612 1.87 -19.54 15.48
CA TYR A 612 2.53 -20.44 14.54
C TYR A 612 2.44 -19.91 13.12
N VAL A 613 3.52 -20.05 12.34
CA VAL A 613 3.39 -20.00 10.89
C VAL A 613 2.76 -21.33 10.45
N THR A 614 1.65 -21.26 9.76
CA THR A 614 0.90 -22.45 9.33
C THR A 614 0.80 -22.50 7.82
N ILE A 615 1.19 -23.62 7.21
CA ILE A 615 1.14 -23.84 5.77
C ILE A 615 0.38 -25.13 5.49
N SER A 616 -0.66 -25.07 4.66
CA SER A 616 -1.40 -26.26 4.25
C SER A 616 -0.53 -27.20 3.41
N GLU A 617 -0.71 -28.53 3.59
CA GLU A 617 0.00 -29.53 2.78
C GLU A 617 -0.20 -29.35 1.26
N ALA A 618 -1.33 -28.75 0.86
CA ALA A 618 -1.63 -28.48 -0.53
C ALA A 618 -0.63 -27.52 -1.20
N TYR A 619 0.06 -26.70 -0.41
CA TYR A 619 1.02 -25.71 -0.87
C TYR A 619 2.47 -26.06 -0.57
N LEU A 620 2.71 -27.27 -0.11
CA LEU A 620 4.06 -27.75 0.18
C LEU A 620 4.55 -28.72 -0.91
N PRO A 621 5.85 -28.64 -1.25
CA PRO A 621 6.49 -29.70 -2.03
C PRO A 621 6.30 -31.06 -1.36
N ASP A 622 6.21 -32.13 -2.15
CA ASP A 622 5.97 -33.50 -1.65
C ASP A 622 6.96 -33.93 -0.56
N LEU A 623 8.19 -33.42 -0.66
CA LEU A 623 9.25 -33.67 0.33
C LEU A 623 8.90 -33.14 1.73
N LEU A 624 8.12 -32.06 1.84
CA LEU A 624 7.73 -31.43 3.11
C LEU A 624 6.36 -31.88 3.62
N LYS A 625 5.52 -32.47 2.78
CA LYS A 625 4.19 -32.98 3.18
C LYS A 625 4.22 -33.98 4.35
N PRO A 626 5.22 -34.87 4.48
CA PRO A 626 5.31 -35.74 5.64
C PRO A 626 5.44 -35.05 6.99
N LEU A 627 5.86 -33.79 7.00
CA LEU A 627 5.97 -32.96 8.20
C LEU A 627 4.64 -32.34 8.64
N CYS A 628 3.62 -32.41 7.79
CA CYS A 628 2.30 -31.89 8.08
C CYS A 628 1.55 -32.72 9.08
N GLN A 629 0.84 -32.06 9.99
CA GLN A 629 0.06 -32.65 11.06
C GLN A 629 -1.42 -32.39 10.86
N GLN A 630 -2.24 -33.39 11.12
CA GLN A 630 -3.69 -33.27 11.28
C GLN A 630 -3.99 -32.85 12.71
N LYS A 631 -4.63 -31.71 12.91
CA LYS A 631 -5.13 -31.31 14.25
C LYS A 631 -6.63 -31.49 14.35
N PRO A 632 -7.16 -31.82 15.55
CA PRO A 632 -8.61 -31.95 15.78
C PRO A 632 -9.32 -30.62 15.38
N GLY A 633 -10.43 -30.74 14.64
CA GLY A 633 -11.24 -29.63 14.21
C GLY A 633 -10.63 -28.77 13.11
N VAL A 634 -9.52 -29.20 12.50
CA VAL A 634 -8.90 -28.51 11.36
C VAL A 634 -8.94 -29.46 10.15
N ARG A 635 -9.48 -28.99 9.04
CA ARG A 635 -9.51 -29.74 7.79
C ARG A 635 -8.13 -29.79 7.15
N GLY A 636 -7.74 -30.96 6.65
CA GLY A 636 -6.45 -31.18 5.99
C GLY A 636 -5.28 -31.23 6.97
N LYS A 637 -4.11 -31.50 6.42
CA LYS A 637 -2.86 -31.50 7.17
C LYS A 637 -2.13 -30.20 6.96
N TRP A 638 -1.48 -29.71 7.99
CA TRP A 638 -0.77 -28.43 7.98
C TRP A 638 0.61 -28.59 8.58
N LEU A 639 1.57 -27.89 7.98
CA LEU A 639 2.88 -27.66 8.58
C LEU A 639 2.74 -26.53 9.61
N TYR A 640 3.19 -26.76 10.83
CA TYR A 640 3.25 -25.78 11.90
C TYR A 640 4.71 -25.46 12.21
N ILE A 641 5.11 -24.20 11.99
CA ILE A 641 6.44 -23.71 12.34
C ILE A 641 6.30 -22.83 13.55
N GLY A 642 6.95 -23.18 14.63
CA GLY A 642 6.84 -22.53 15.94
C GLY A 642 6.84 -23.56 17.07
N PRO A 643 6.43 -23.19 18.32
CA PRO A 643 5.73 -21.93 18.67
C PRO A 643 6.63 -20.68 18.58
N ILE A 644 6.07 -19.61 18.05
CA ILE A 644 6.68 -18.29 18.09
C ILE A 644 6.25 -17.66 19.42
N PRO A 645 7.20 -17.29 20.31
CA PRO A 645 6.88 -16.80 21.64
C PRO A 645 6.16 -15.46 21.64
N VAL A 646 5.41 -15.20 22.69
CA VAL A 646 4.88 -13.87 23.02
C VAL A 646 6.04 -12.86 23.11
N GLY A 647 5.85 -11.64 22.60
CA GLY A 647 6.87 -10.60 22.61
C GLY A 647 7.86 -10.65 21.45
N THR A 648 7.68 -11.58 20.49
CA THR A 648 8.49 -11.61 19.28
C THR A 648 8.25 -10.35 18.44
N PRO A 649 9.31 -9.63 18.01
CA PRO A 649 9.16 -8.45 17.15
C PRO A 649 8.59 -8.85 15.79
N ILE A 650 7.31 -8.58 15.57
CA ILE A 650 6.60 -8.97 14.34
C ILE A 650 7.21 -8.33 13.11
N ASN A 651 7.48 -7.05 13.21
CA ASN A 651 7.98 -6.20 12.13
C ASN A 651 9.28 -6.75 11.54
N LEU A 652 10.20 -7.17 12.40
CA LEU A 652 11.47 -7.74 11.96
C LEU A 652 11.28 -9.05 11.20
N VAL A 653 10.37 -9.89 11.68
CA VAL A 653 10.08 -11.19 11.05
C VAL A 653 9.28 -11.01 9.75
N ALA A 654 8.29 -10.12 9.76
CA ALA A 654 7.45 -9.84 8.59
C ALA A 654 8.24 -9.19 7.45
N ASN A 655 9.29 -8.43 7.78
CA ASN A 655 10.10 -7.71 6.82
C ASN A 655 11.25 -8.50 6.20
N ILE A 656 11.39 -9.79 6.50
CA ILE A 656 12.37 -10.64 5.81
C ILE A 656 12.09 -10.61 4.31
N ASN A 657 13.10 -10.20 3.54
CA ASN A 657 12.98 -10.15 2.09
C ASN A 657 12.93 -11.59 1.52
N PRO A 658 11.84 -11.99 0.88
CA PRO A 658 11.76 -13.29 0.22
C PRO A 658 12.48 -13.33 -1.12
N GLU A 659 12.94 -12.20 -1.61
CA GLU A 659 13.67 -12.10 -2.88
C GLU A 659 15.13 -12.44 -2.67
N PHE A 660 15.57 -13.55 -3.26
CA PHE A 660 16.98 -13.93 -3.27
C PHE A 660 17.62 -13.42 -4.53
N ARG A 661 18.61 -12.55 -4.40
CA ARG A 661 19.32 -11.98 -5.55
C ARG A 661 20.60 -12.73 -5.87
N ASN A 662 21.14 -13.43 -4.87
CA ASN A 662 22.41 -14.14 -4.97
C ASN A 662 22.51 -15.29 -3.96
N VAL A 663 23.60 -16.05 -4.05
CA VAL A 663 23.88 -17.18 -3.16
C VAL A 663 24.15 -16.74 -1.72
N GLN A 664 24.62 -15.50 -1.51
CA GLN A 664 24.90 -14.97 -0.18
C GLN A 664 23.60 -14.73 0.59
N ASP A 665 22.57 -14.19 -0.06
CA ASP A 665 21.24 -14.00 0.56
C ASP A 665 20.65 -15.34 1.02
N LEU A 666 20.81 -16.38 0.21
CA LEU A 666 20.38 -17.72 0.58
C LEU A 666 21.16 -18.26 1.78
N SER A 667 22.47 -18.06 1.81
CA SER A 667 23.32 -18.45 2.94
C SER A 667 22.95 -17.72 4.21
N HIS A 668 22.66 -16.44 4.11
CA HIS A 668 22.22 -15.59 5.23
C HIS A 668 20.88 -16.06 5.78
N LEU A 669 19.90 -16.31 4.92
CA LEU A 669 18.60 -16.84 5.36
C LEU A 669 18.73 -18.20 6.06
N ARG A 670 19.60 -19.08 5.57
CA ARG A 670 19.85 -20.38 6.23
C ARG A 670 20.40 -20.20 7.63
N LYS A 671 21.35 -19.28 7.81
CA LYS A 671 21.89 -18.90 9.12
C LYS A 671 20.77 -18.38 10.02
N LEU A 672 19.97 -17.44 9.51
CA LEU A 672 18.87 -16.83 10.24
C LEU A 672 17.85 -17.88 10.72
N VAL A 673 17.45 -18.82 9.86
CA VAL A 673 16.54 -19.93 10.24
C VAL A 673 17.15 -20.82 11.32
N HIS A 674 18.45 -21.10 11.23
CA HIS A 674 19.16 -21.86 12.25
C HIS A 674 19.15 -21.11 13.59
N ASP A 675 19.47 -19.83 13.59
CA ASP A 675 19.59 -19.01 14.79
C ASP A 675 18.21 -18.77 15.43
N PHE A 676 17.15 -18.63 14.65
CA PHE A 676 15.79 -18.63 15.16
C PHE A 676 15.43 -19.91 15.89
N ASN A 677 15.73 -21.06 15.29
CA ASN A 677 15.45 -22.33 15.94
C ASN A 677 16.23 -22.49 17.25
N LEU A 678 17.47 -22.01 17.28
CA LEU A 678 18.29 -22.02 18.51
C LEU A 678 17.70 -21.09 19.58
N ALA A 679 17.30 -19.87 19.19
CA ALA A 679 16.67 -18.92 20.12
C ALA A 679 15.36 -19.47 20.67
N PHE A 680 14.50 -20.02 19.83
CA PHE A 680 13.24 -20.63 20.29
C PHE A 680 13.47 -21.85 21.17
N TRP A 681 14.50 -22.65 20.89
CA TRP A 681 14.89 -23.76 21.76
C TRP A 681 15.38 -23.27 23.11
N ASN A 682 16.20 -22.24 23.17
CA ASN A 682 16.69 -21.64 24.41
C ASN A 682 15.56 -21.07 25.26
N ILE A 683 14.63 -20.34 24.65
CA ILE A 683 13.46 -19.77 25.33
C ILE A 683 12.59 -20.90 25.91
N LYS A 684 12.29 -21.91 25.11
CA LYS A 684 11.36 -22.97 25.49
C LYS A 684 11.96 -23.98 26.47
N THR A 685 13.23 -24.34 26.33
CA THR A 685 13.87 -25.43 27.04
C THR A 685 14.70 -24.94 28.23
N ASN A 686 15.37 -23.84 28.07
CA ASN A 686 16.28 -23.30 29.06
C ASN A 686 15.67 -22.15 29.86
N GLY A 687 14.43 -21.74 29.55
CA GLY A 687 13.77 -20.62 30.21
C GLY A 687 14.46 -19.27 29.96
N ALA A 688 15.19 -19.15 28.84
CA ALA A 688 15.85 -17.92 28.49
C ALA A 688 14.83 -16.80 28.22
N ASP A 689 15.18 -15.58 28.58
CA ASP A 689 14.33 -14.41 28.30
C ASP A 689 14.15 -14.19 26.80
N ALA A 690 12.89 -14.19 26.36
CA ALA A 690 12.55 -14.07 24.95
C ALA A 690 13.07 -12.77 24.33
N ALA A 691 12.99 -11.63 25.04
CA ALA A 691 13.46 -10.37 24.53
C ALA A 691 14.99 -10.38 24.30
N THR A 692 15.72 -10.99 25.21
CA THR A 692 17.19 -11.12 25.12
C THR A 692 17.60 -12.05 23.97
N GLU A 693 16.97 -13.22 23.83
CA GLU A 693 17.31 -14.16 22.76
C GLU A 693 16.95 -13.61 21.39
N LEU A 694 15.79 -12.99 21.27
CA LEU A 694 15.34 -12.41 19.99
C LEU A 694 16.13 -11.15 19.62
N LYS A 695 16.61 -10.38 20.60
CA LYS A 695 17.51 -9.24 20.36
C LYS A 695 18.77 -9.64 19.61
N ARG A 696 19.31 -10.83 19.88
CA ARG A 696 20.49 -11.35 19.18
C ARG A 696 20.26 -11.58 17.68
N LEU A 697 19.01 -11.79 17.28
CA LEU A 697 18.64 -12.02 15.88
C LEU A 697 18.43 -10.72 15.09
N VAL A 698 18.28 -9.59 15.79
CA VAL A 698 17.96 -8.31 15.17
C VAL A 698 18.93 -7.95 14.05
N PRO A 699 20.25 -8.00 14.23
CA PRO A 699 21.19 -7.68 13.13
C PRO A 699 21.01 -8.57 11.89
N ASP A 700 20.83 -9.86 12.09
CA ASP A 700 20.66 -10.83 10.99
C ASP A 700 19.28 -10.69 10.32
N LEU A 701 18.23 -10.38 11.08
CA LEU A 701 16.90 -10.07 10.56
C LEU A 701 16.91 -8.82 9.68
N LEU A 702 17.65 -7.82 10.11
CA LEU A 702 17.73 -6.56 9.38
C LEU A 702 18.59 -6.66 8.14
N ALA A 703 19.70 -7.41 8.22
CA ALA A 703 20.48 -7.73 7.01
C ALA A 703 19.67 -8.53 5.99
N ALA A 704 18.68 -9.31 6.43
CA ALA A 704 17.71 -10.00 5.58
C ALA A 704 16.47 -9.17 5.26
N SER A 705 16.34 -7.99 5.80
CA SER A 705 15.17 -7.11 5.59
C SER A 705 15.35 -6.27 4.33
N LYS A 706 14.28 -6.12 3.57
CA LYS A 706 14.23 -5.18 2.45
C LYS A 706 14.16 -3.74 2.94
N CYS A 707 13.47 -3.53 4.03
CA CYS A 707 13.39 -2.24 4.65
C CYS A 707 13.10 -2.40 6.16
N PRO A 708 13.65 -1.53 7.00
CA PRO A 708 13.42 -1.53 8.44
C PRO A 708 12.10 -0.84 8.82
N ASP A 709 11.13 -0.83 7.93
CA ASP A 709 9.81 -0.25 8.15
C ASP A 709 9.22 -0.81 9.43
N LEU A 710 8.22 -0.22 9.97
CA LEU A 710 7.55 -0.69 11.18
C LEU A 710 8.47 -0.89 12.41
N VAL A 711 9.77 -0.81 12.25
CA VAL A 711 10.74 -0.91 13.36
C VAL A 711 11.17 0.45 13.84
N GLU A 712 10.99 1.48 13.02
CA GLU A 712 11.36 2.85 13.31
C GLU A 712 10.22 3.80 12.99
N ASP A 713 9.61 4.34 14.04
CA ASP A 713 8.60 5.39 13.95
C ASP A 713 9.24 6.72 14.34
N ARG A 714 9.92 7.33 13.41
CA ARG A 714 10.55 8.63 13.64
C ARG A 714 10.06 9.63 12.62
N GLY A 715 9.40 10.67 13.11
CA GLY A 715 9.35 11.93 12.38
C GLY A 715 10.75 12.53 12.25
N HIS A 716 10.91 13.42 11.27
CA HIS A 716 12.13 14.20 11.19
C HIS A 716 12.35 15.05 12.48
N TYR A 717 13.57 15.56 12.65
CA TYR A 717 13.93 16.34 13.82
C TYR A 717 13.95 17.86 13.59
N PHE A 718 13.62 18.32 12.40
CA PHE A 718 13.49 19.75 12.10
C PHE A 718 12.36 20.35 12.95
N GLY A 719 12.66 21.46 13.63
CA GLY A 719 11.73 22.12 14.53
C GLY A 719 11.63 21.52 15.93
N THR A 720 12.24 20.36 16.21
CA THR A 720 12.13 19.70 17.54
C THR A 720 12.86 20.44 18.66
N SER A 721 13.90 21.20 18.33
CA SER A 721 14.66 22.03 19.27
C SER A 721 14.10 23.43 19.49
N LEU A 722 13.01 23.78 18.83
CA LEU A 722 12.35 25.07 19.01
C LEU A 722 11.77 25.21 20.43
N PRO A 723 11.67 26.43 20.98
CA PRO A 723 10.88 26.68 22.17
C PRO A 723 9.43 26.22 22.03
N ASP A 724 8.80 25.80 23.10
CA ASP A 724 7.44 25.26 23.07
C ASP A 724 6.40 26.24 22.51
N ASP A 725 6.55 27.55 22.81
CA ASP A 725 5.64 28.57 22.28
C ASP A 725 5.80 28.70 20.76
N ASP A 726 7.01 28.56 20.23
CA ASP A 726 7.28 28.56 18.81
C ASP A 726 6.69 27.34 18.10
N LYS A 727 6.80 26.15 18.72
CA LYS A 727 6.18 24.93 18.23
C LYS A 727 4.66 25.06 18.18
N ARG A 728 4.04 25.64 19.22
CA ARG A 728 2.60 25.89 19.24
C ARG A 728 2.17 26.88 18.17
N ALA A 729 2.91 27.98 18.03
CA ALA A 729 2.65 28.96 16.97
C ALA A 729 2.80 28.35 15.57
N LEU A 730 3.80 27.50 15.35
CA LEU A 730 3.98 26.76 14.10
C LEU A 730 2.77 25.88 13.78
N ILE A 731 2.25 25.13 14.77
CA ILE A 731 1.06 24.27 14.57
C ILE A 731 -0.14 25.12 14.15
N GLU A 732 -0.33 26.32 14.73
CA GLU A 732 -1.41 27.21 14.32
C GLU A 732 -1.30 27.65 12.86
N PHE A 733 -0.08 27.93 12.39
CA PHE A 733 0.13 28.24 10.98
C PHE A 733 -0.09 27.02 10.08
N LEU A 734 0.40 25.83 10.47
CA LEU A 734 0.21 24.59 9.68
C LEU A 734 -1.28 24.25 9.45
N LYS A 735 -2.17 24.62 10.35
CA LYS A 735 -3.63 24.45 10.18
C LYS A 735 -4.17 25.21 8.97
N THR A 736 -3.49 26.24 8.54
CA THR A 736 -3.93 27.11 7.43
C THR A 736 -3.43 26.65 6.06
N LEU A 737 -2.55 25.66 5.99
CA LEU A 737 -1.95 25.14 4.74
C LEU A 737 -2.81 24.06 4.02
#